data_7295455aed9cf4380da479623b9f5905
#
_entry.id   7295455aed9cf4380da479623b9f5905
#
_cell.length_a   1.000
_cell.length_b   1.000
_cell.length_c   1.000
_cell.angle_alpha   90.00
_cell.angle_beta   90.00
_cell.angle_gamma   90.00
#
_symmetry.space_group_name_H-M   'P 1'
#
loop_
_entity.id
_entity.type
_entity.pdbx_description
1 polymer ?
#
loop_
_entity_poly.entity_id
_entity_poly.type
_entity_poly.pdbx_seq_one_letter_code
_entity_poly.pdbx_strand_id
1 'polypeptide(L)'
;MRECSATAGNDRLSKASINWPLWIGLVLLALILLLAWVGPQIAPHDPVKPIYIVQDPATQTFIKPPFRPGQVPGFPLGADPLGRDTLSQILWALRPTLVLVLVAAAVRLLLGLIIGVASGWGAGWVSRLLESATTIAVSVPVLLVALALVAAFGPQWGVWAFVLGLCLTGWAEAARALHDKTSLVKTQPYVEAARALGAPDLGVVSRHVLPHVLPMVWILLPLEISTALLVTAGLGFLGYFVNAIWVPLGDWTAVRVAGKPELGQMLASGAAIAQQHPWLLLTAGATIFLLILTFNLLGEGLRRQADPTRVRRRRGRVGAALERGSNTFSQLALERLAMGRGGLTTGLSVGALLLLVVISTVALLRATASPTVASAIVVPGGHLWAAGRHDAQGTYWADALGPAQPEVVWTLEDENGWAGGPVVAADGTVYVTARDGRLVAVRPDGSMSWIVRLPGEPFGAPALSAEGYIYVLDSEGVLYVLGPEGDLIGALRADQGAAPLSSPVVDANGVAYYATEHSLVAARPTGELLWRVSLPTYSYVNPQPILSADGQYVFFEDIALDAATGRTVVEATDAILDRYLVGADGKLYLAGQDNFALATIIGNEVQLQPQGQIDLLNLALGQRVPRAAGVAPNGSFWLFYQSPFDYAKLLWTEADGSTLNVVDYPWAGGTGYLVALGADGAVYACGSNGRSQLGGVLECSSYLVDRPSETWKIELEPGAALIGGALVDGRLYVVSDNALYAIENGAATPQQ
;
A
#
# COMPACT_ATOMS: atom_id res chain seq x y z
N MET A 1 18.42 2.63 92.87
CA MET A 1 19.35 3.78 92.72
C MET A 1 19.98 3.72 91.36
N ARG A 2 19.84 4.82 90.56
CA ARG A 2 20.60 5.23 89.38
C ARG A 2 20.17 4.55 88.07
N GLU A 3 19.40 5.28 87.37
CA GLU A 3 19.68 6.07 86.17
C GLU A 3 19.74 5.21 84.88
N CYS A 4 18.61 5.06 84.19
CA CYS A 4 18.58 4.82 82.76
C CYS A 4 18.60 6.14 82.03
N SER A 5 19.81 6.52 81.50
CA SER A 5 19.96 7.65 80.64
C SER A 5 19.20 7.42 79.31
N ALA A 6 18.28 8.32 78.97
CA ALA A 6 17.62 8.38 77.65
C ALA A 6 18.65 8.81 76.60
N THR A 7 19.02 7.88 75.75
CA THR A 7 19.64 8.24 74.46
C THR A 7 18.51 8.65 73.49
N ALA A 8 18.37 9.97 73.32
CA ALA A 8 17.59 10.58 72.25
C ALA A 8 18.14 10.14 70.90
N GLY A 9 17.57 9.08 70.34
CA GLY A 9 17.84 8.65 68.96
C GLY A 9 17.32 9.72 68.01
N ASN A 10 18.26 10.25 67.27
CA ASN A 10 18.05 11.22 66.20
C ASN A 10 17.15 10.59 65.12
N ASP A 11 15.85 10.70 65.29
CA ASP A 11 14.82 10.25 64.35
C ASP A 11 14.86 11.20 63.13
N ARG A 12 15.83 10.95 62.21
CA ARG A 12 15.77 11.57 60.89
C ARG A 12 14.48 11.15 60.23
N LEU A 13 13.48 12.01 60.29
CA LEU A 13 12.23 11.93 59.62
C LEU A 13 12.48 11.70 58.12
N SER A 14 12.49 10.44 57.66
CA SER A 14 12.54 10.14 56.24
C SER A 14 11.32 10.72 55.56
N LYS A 15 11.49 11.76 54.77
CA LYS A 15 10.45 12.37 53.98
C LYS A 15 9.81 11.29 53.11
N ALA A 16 8.57 10.99 53.32
CA ALA A 16 7.82 10.08 52.48
C ALA A 16 7.83 10.62 51.02
N SER A 17 8.54 9.94 50.15
CA SER A 17 8.72 10.37 48.75
C SER A 17 7.45 10.18 47.96
N ILE A 18 7.03 11.23 47.24
CA ILE A 18 5.98 11.15 46.21
C ILE A 18 6.40 10.11 45.19
N ASN A 19 5.43 9.35 44.64
CA ASN A 19 5.68 8.37 43.57
C ASN A 19 5.87 9.10 42.24
N TRP A 20 7.01 9.82 42.12
CA TRP A 20 7.33 10.60 40.91
C TRP A 20 7.30 9.79 39.62
N PRO A 21 7.81 8.54 39.58
CA PRO A 21 7.75 7.75 38.35
C PRO A 21 6.33 7.56 37.83
N LEU A 22 5.36 7.28 38.73
CA LEU A 22 3.96 7.11 38.33
C LEU A 22 3.38 8.40 37.75
N TRP A 23 3.60 9.54 38.41
CA TRP A 23 3.04 10.81 37.96
C TRP A 23 3.65 11.31 36.65
N ILE A 24 4.97 11.21 36.52
CA ILE A 24 5.67 11.56 35.28
C ILE A 24 5.19 10.63 34.14
N GLY A 25 5.14 9.33 34.39
CA GLY A 25 4.67 8.35 33.40
C GLY A 25 3.23 8.59 32.96
N LEU A 26 2.31 8.95 33.89
CA LEU A 26 0.93 9.29 33.54
C LEU A 26 0.81 10.56 32.70
N VAL A 27 1.57 11.60 33.03
CA VAL A 27 1.57 12.86 32.26
C VAL A 27 2.11 12.61 30.85
N LEU A 28 3.23 11.87 30.72
CA LEU A 28 3.80 11.55 29.42
C LEU A 28 2.87 10.65 28.61
N LEU A 29 2.22 9.65 29.25
CA LEU A 29 1.23 8.82 28.55
C LEU A 29 0.06 9.65 28.04
N ALA A 30 -0.49 10.55 28.87
CA ALA A 30 -1.57 11.43 28.45
C ALA A 30 -1.16 12.32 27.25
N LEU A 31 0.05 12.86 27.27
CA LEU A 31 0.59 13.63 26.17
C LEU A 31 0.75 12.80 24.90
N ILE A 32 1.32 11.59 25.00
CA ILE A 32 1.51 10.68 23.86
C ILE A 32 0.17 10.27 23.26
N LEU A 33 -0.84 9.93 24.08
CA LEU A 33 -2.17 9.59 23.59
C LEU A 33 -2.86 10.79 22.93
N LEU A 34 -2.69 11.98 23.48
CA LEU A 34 -3.18 13.22 22.86
C LEU A 34 -2.52 13.46 21.51
N LEU A 35 -1.19 13.33 21.42
CA LEU A 35 -0.47 13.48 20.16
C LEU A 35 -0.82 12.37 19.16
N ALA A 36 -1.02 11.15 19.60
CA ALA A 36 -1.48 10.08 18.74
C ALA A 36 -2.90 10.33 18.20
N TRP A 37 -3.77 11.02 18.95
CA TRP A 37 -5.13 11.32 18.52
C TRP A 37 -5.23 12.59 17.67
N VAL A 38 -4.61 13.68 18.09
CA VAL A 38 -4.69 15.00 17.43
C VAL A 38 -3.58 15.19 16.40
N GLY A 39 -2.44 14.47 16.56
CA GLY A 39 -1.25 14.64 15.74
C GLY A 39 -1.49 14.60 14.22
N PRO A 40 -2.21 13.62 13.68
CA PRO A 40 -2.53 13.60 12.25
C PRO A 40 -3.31 14.81 11.73
N GLN A 41 -4.07 15.50 12.62
CA GLN A 41 -4.87 16.68 12.25
C GLN A 41 -4.05 17.98 12.29
N ILE A 42 -2.99 18.02 13.08
CA ILE A 42 -2.10 19.18 13.23
C ILE A 42 -0.77 19.02 12.49
N ALA A 43 -0.58 17.90 11.80
CA ALA A 43 0.62 17.65 11.00
C ALA A 43 0.75 18.75 9.94
N PRO A 44 1.93 19.41 9.82
CA PRO A 44 2.12 20.50 8.85
C PRO A 44 1.97 20.08 7.40
N HIS A 45 2.38 18.82 7.08
CA HIS A 45 2.36 18.28 5.74
C HIS A 45 1.81 16.86 5.75
N ASP A 46 1.45 16.35 4.57
CA ASP A 46 1.19 14.93 4.38
C ASP A 46 2.49 14.14 4.65
N PRO A 47 2.47 13.14 5.56
CA PRO A 47 3.68 12.45 5.98
C PRO A 47 4.30 11.57 4.89
N VAL A 48 3.57 11.34 3.80
CA VAL A 48 3.96 10.44 2.71
C VAL A 48 4.38 11.21 1.48
N LYS A 49 3.78 12.39 1.22
CA LYS A 49 4.10 13.20 0.04
C LYS A 49 5.53 13.75 0.10
N PRO A 50 6.39 13.38 -0.86
CA PRO A 50 7.75 13.93 -0.95
C PRO A 50 7.74 15.35 -1.53
N ILE A 51 8.62 16.22 -1.02
CA ILE A 51 8.87 17.54 -1.54
C ILE A 51 10.32 17.62 -2.01
N TYR A 52 10.54 17.48 -3.31
CA TYR A 52 11.87 17.30 -3.88
C TYR A 52 12.69 18.58 -3.97
N ILE A 53 12.04 19.74 -4.12
CA ILE A 53 12.72 21.02 -4.31
C ILE A 53 11.90 22.11 -3.62
N VAL A 54 12.55 22.89 -2.77
CA VAL A 54 11.96 24.09 -2.16
C VAL A 54 12.83 25.30 -2.51
N GLN A 55 12.22 26.38 -2.95
CA GLN A 55 12.91 27.63 -3.16
C GLN A 55 13.06 28.35 -1.82
N ASP A 56 14.27 28.66 -1.40
CA ASP A 56 14.54 29.49 -0.22
C ASP A 56 14.06 30.92 -0.47
N PRO A 57 13.08 31.44 0.31
CA PRO A 57 12.58 32.79 0.12
C PRO A 57 13.64 33.89 0.27
N ALA A 58 14.69 33.64 1.06
CA ALA A 58 15.72 34.61 1.38
C ALA A 58 16.83 34.66 0.33
N THR A 59 17.24 33.51 -0.20
CA THR A 59 18.40 33.40 -1.12
C THR A 59 17.99 33.14 -2.57
N GLN A 60 16.70 32.87 -2.84
CA GLN A 60 16.17 32.46 -4.15
C GLN A 60 16.84 31.20 -4.72
N THR A 61 17.60 30.48 -3.92
CA THR A 61 18.25 29.22 -4.32
C THR A 61 17.33 28.03 -4.09
N PHE A 62 17.44 27.02 -4.93
CA PHE A 62 16.71 25.77 -4.77
C PHE A 62 17.45 24.84 -3.81
N ILE A 63 16.76 24.43 -2.76
CA ILE A 63 17.27 23.48 -1.75
C ILE A 63 16.64 22.11 -2.02
N LYS A 64 17.50 21.07 -2.07
CA LYS A 64 17.08 19.67 -2.19
C LYS A 64 17.07 19.00 -0.84
N PRO A 65 16.17 18.00 -0.58
CA PRO A 65 16.18 17.21 0.64
C PRO A 65 17.48 16.38 0.76
N PRO A 66 17.86 16.00 1.99
CA PRO A 66 17.14 16.21 3.26
C PRO A 66 17.36 17.62 3.84
N PHE A 67 16.27 18.25 4.28
CA PHE A 67 16.34 19.59 4.91
C PHE A 67 16.73 19.48 6.38
N ARG A 68 17.56 20.41 6.87
CA ARG A 68 17.88 20.51 8.31
C ARG A 68 16.69 21.07 9.09
N PRO A 69 16.57 20.76 10.40
CA PRO A 69 15.57 21.38 11.26
C PRO A 69 15.58 22.90 11.16
N GLY A 70 14.41 23.49 10.81
CA GLY A 70 14.24 24.93 10.66
C GLY A 70 14.91 25.58 9.43
N GLN A 71 15.52 24.82 8.55
CA GLN A 71 16.13 25.34 7.32
C GLN A 71 15.11 25.84 6.32
N VAL A 72 13.98 25.14 6.23
CA VAL A 72 12.86 25.49 5.34
C VAL A 72 11.64 25.84 6.18
N PRO A 73 10.94 26.96 5.92
CA PRO A 73 9.68 27.26 6.59
C PRO A 73 8.67 26.14 6.42
N GLY A 74 8.01 25.73 7.52
CA GLY A 74 7.07 24.61 7.51
C GLY A 74 7.69 23.25 7.86
N PHE A 75 9.03 23.11 7.91
CA PHE A 75 9.74 21.87 8.30
C PHE A 75 10.48 22.03 9.64
N PRO A 76 9.78 22.02 10.77
CA PRO A 76 10.40 22.32 12.07
C PRO A 76 11.44 21.30 12.51
N LEU A 77 11.26 20.00 12.17
CA LEU A 77 12.20 18.91 12.41
C LEU A 77 12.97 18.49 11.14
N GLY A 78 12.86 19.31 10.07
CA GLY A 78 13.48 19.01 8.79
C GLY A 78 12.73 17.93 7.98
N ALA A 79 13.34 17.48 6.89
CA ALA A 79 12.80 16.43 6.04
C ALA A 79 13.78 15.27 5.86
N ASP A 80 13.24 14.10 5.55
CA ASP A 80 14.01 12.91 5.21
C ASP A 80 14.63 13.00 3.78
N PRO A 81 15.42 12.02 3.33
CA PRO A 81 16.01 12.05 1.97
C PRO A 81 15.00 12.08 0.84
N LEU A 82 13.77 11.64 1.08
CA LEU A 82 12.66 11.71 0.13
C LEU A 82 11.92 13.05 0.16
N GLY A 83 12.30 13.97 1.05
CA GLY A 83 11.64 15.27 1.21
C GLY A 83 10.37 15.24 2.05
N ARG A 84 10.08 14.15 2.76
CA ARG A 84 8.91 14.02 3.64
C ARG A 84 9.17 14.70 4.97
N ASP A 85 8.19 15.45 5.49
CA ASP A 85 8.33 16.17 6.77
C ASP A 85 8.47 15.22 7.97
N THR A 86 9.59 15.32 8.66
CA THR A 86 9.93 14.45 9.81
C THR A 86 8.93 14.59 10.97
N LEU A 87 8.42 15.81 11.23
CA LEU A 87 7.41 16.01 12.30
C LEU A 87 6.10 15.34 11.95
N SER A 88 5.60 15.54 10.73
CA SER A 88 4.38 14.91 10.24
C SER A 88 4.48 13.39 10.30
N GLN A 89 5.61 12.82 9.85
CA GLN A 89 5.86 11.39 9.96
C GLN A 89 5.79 10.87 11.41
N ILE A 90 6.43 11.56 12.37
CA ILE A 90 6.37 11.18 13.80
C ILE A 90 4.93 11.18 14.31
N LEU A 91 4.16 12.24 14.03
CA LEU A 91 2.79 12.38 14.50
C LEU A 91 1.87 11.27 13.97
N TRP A 92 2.05 10.88 12.72
CA TRP A 92 1.29 9.79 12.10
C TRP A 92 1.78 8.41 12.56
N ALA A 93 3.08 8.22 12.77
CA ALA A 93 3.68 6.95 13.17
C ALA A 93 3.29 6.48 14.58
N LEU A 94 2.89 7.41 15.47
CA LEU A 94 2.50 7.09 16.85
C LEU A 94 1.35 6.08 16.93
N ARG A 95 0.29 6.24 16.12
CA ARG A 95 -0.89 5.36 16.15
C ARG A 95 -0.57 3.91 15.77
N PRO A 96 -0.04 3.62 14.57
CA PRO A 96 0.22 2.24 14.18
C PRO A 96 1.25 1.58 15.10
N THR A 97 2.28 2.29 15.53
CA THR A 97 3.28 1.76 16.45
C THR A 97 2.67 1.38 17.81
N LEU A 98 1.84 2.27 18.40
CA LEU A 98 1.17 1.98 19.67
C LEU A 98 0.19 0.80 19.58
N VAL A 99 -0.59 0.71 18.50
CA VAL A 99 -1.52 -0.39 18.29
C VAL A 99 -0.77 -1.72 18.18
N LEU A 100 0.28 -1.78 17.36
CA LEU A 100 1.09 -2.99 17.18
C LEU A 100 1.66 -3.51 18.52
N VAL A 101 2.31 -2.63 19.28
CA VAL A 101 2.96 -3.04 20.54
C VAL A 101 1.95 -3.37 21.63
N LEU A 102 0.77 -2.72 21.62
CA LEU A 102 -0.31 -3.03 22.57
C LEU A 102 -0.90 -4.43 22.30
N VAL A 103 -1.14 -4.78 21.03
CA VAL A 103 -1.57 -6.11 20.62
C VAL A 103 -0.55 -7.15 21.05
N ALA A 104 0.72 -6.95 20.73
CA ALA A 104 1.79 -7.87 21.07
C ALA A 104 1.90 -8.06 22.60
N ALA A 105 1.88 -6.97 23.38
CA ALA A 105 1.96 -7.02 24.84
C ALA A 105 0.74 -7.74 25.46
N ALA A 106 -0.47 -7.49 24.94
CA ALA A 106 -1.68 -8.13 25.43
C ALA A 106 -1.66 -9.64 25.17
N VAL A 107 -1.27 -10.08 23.97
CA VAL A 107 -1.13 -11.51 23.63
C VAL A 107 -0.04 -12.18 24.48
N ARG A 108 1.12 -11.56 24.63
CA ARG A 108 2.22 -12.06 25.45
C ARG A 108 1.80 -12.24 26.93
N LEU A 109 1.10 -11.24 27.50
CA LEU A 109 0.60 -11.32 28.87
C LEU A 109 -0.49 -12.37 29.04
N LEU A 110 -1.38 -12.53 28.07
CA LEU A 110 -2.42 -13.57 28.12
C LEU A 110 -1.79 -14.97 28.10
N LEU A 111 -0.85 -15.22 27.18
CA LEU A 111 -0.09 -16.47 27.14
C LEU A 111 0.71 -16.68 28.43
N GLY A 112 1.39 -15.63 28.90
CA GLY A 112 2.16 -15.63 30.13
C GLY A 112 1.29 -15.95 31.36
N LEU A 113 0.08 -15.39 31.44
CA LEU A 113 -0.88 -15.67 32.52
C LEU A 113 -1.32 -17.14 32.52
N ILE A 114 -1.73 -17.63 31.34
CA ILE A 114 -2.21 -19.03 31.23
C ILE A 114 -1.10 -20.01 31.59
N ILE A 115 0.09 -19.84 30.96
CA ILE A 115 1.22 -20.74 31.16
C ILE A 115 1.81 -20.61 32.58
N GLY A 116 1.96 -19.37 33.08
CA GLY A 116 2.53 -19.10 34.41
C GLY A 116 1.65 -19.62 35.53
N VAL A 117 0.31 -19.44 35.45
CA VAL A 117 -0.60 -19.98 36.45
C VAL A 117 -0.67 -21.50 36.34
N ALA A 118 -0.75 -22.07 35.12
CA ALA A 118 -0.78 -23.53 34.94
C ALA A 118 0.48 -24.23 35.44
N SER A 119 1.65 -23.67 35.19
CA SER A 119 2.93 -24.23 35.65
C SER A 119 3.14 -24.05 37.17
N GLY A 120 2.78 -22.88 37.72
CA GLY A 120 2.91 -22.61 39.17
C GLY A 120 1.92 -23.36 40.06
N TRP A 121 0.67 -23.55 39.58
CA TRP A 121 -0.35 -24.34 40.31
C TRP A 121 -0.20 -25.83 40.11
N GLY A 122 0.14 -26.25 38.88
CA GLY A 122 0.21 -27.64 38.48
C GLY A 122 1.17 -28.49 39.33
N ALA A 123 1.08 -29.79 39.16
CA ALA A 123 2.01 -30.77 39.71
C ALA A 123 2.32 -31.83 38.62
N GLY A 124 3.43 -32.52 38.76
CA GLY A 124 3.79 -33.63 37.89
C GLY A 124 4.49 -33.22 36.59
N TRP A 125 4.30 -34.00 35.52
CA TRP A 125 5.07 -33.84 34.28
C TRP A 125 4.65 -32.62 33.46
N VAL A 126 3.38 -32.23 33.46
CA VAL A 126 2.86 -31.07 32.72
C VAL A 126 3.47 -29.78 33.25
N SER A 127 3.49 -29.60 34.58
CA SER A 127 4.13 -28.42 35.20
C SER A 127 5.61 -28.33 34.82
N ARG A 128 6.33 -29.48 34.91
CA ARG A 128 7.75 -29.55 34.53
C ARG A 128 7.99 -29.24 33.02
N LEU A 129 7.09 -29.72 32.16
CA LEU A 129 7.15 -29.44 30.74
C LEU A 129 6.99 -27.93 30.46
N LEU A 130 5.95 -27.29 31.06
CA LEU A 130 5.71 -25.84 30.90
C LEU A 130 6.85 -24.99 31.47
N GLU A 131 7.43 -25.38 32.60
CA GLU A 131 8.60 -24.74 33.19
C GLU A 131 9.83 -24.87 32.29
N SER A 132 10.07 -26.06 31.75
CA SER A 132 11.17 -26.30 30.81
C SER A 132 10.99 -25.47 29.53
N ALA A 133 9.77 -25.45 28.97
CA ALA A 133 9.43 -24.64 27.81
C ALA A 133 9.66 -23.13 28.08
N THR A 134 9.22 -22.65 29.25
CA THR A 134 9.45 -21.26 29.68
C THR A 134 10.94 -20.96 29.82
N THR A 135 11.72 -21.87 30.40
CA THR A 135 13.17 -21.71 30.57
C THR A 135 13.90 -21.66 29.22
N ILE A 136 13.51 -22.53 28.28
CA ILE A 136 14.06 -22.51 26.92
C ILE A 136 13.68 -21.20 26.22
N ALA A 137 12.43 -20.78 26.29
CA ALA A 137 11.97 -19.57 25.65
C ALA A 137 12.64 -18.29 26.18
N VAL A 138 12.89 -18.21 27.51
CA VAL A 138 13.63 -17.09 28.11
C VAL A 138 15.09 -17.07 27.67
N SER A 139 15.72 -18.24 27.42
CA SER A 139 17.13 -18.32 27.02
C SER A 139 17.40 -17.82 25.61
N VAL A 140 16.37 -17.75 24.75
CA VAL A 140 16.50 -17.29 23.37
C VAL A 140 16.10 -15.81 23.27
N PRO A 141 16.99 -14.92 22.77
CA PRO A 141 16.67 -13.51 22.61
C PRO A 141 15.47 -13.30 21.69
N VAL A 142 14.42 -12.62 22.18
CA VAL A 142 13.16 -12.36 21.45
C VAL A 142 13.44 -11.69 20.09
N LEU A 143 14.41 -10.76 20.04
CA LEU A 143 14.77 -10.05 18.81
C LEU A 143 15.25 -11.01 17.70
N LEU A 144 16.05 -12.03 18.04
CA LEU A 144 16.55 -12.99 17.05
C LEU A 144 15.41 -13.87 16.50
N VAL A 145 14.50 -14.31 17.37
CA VAL A 145 13.34 -15.11 16.95
C VAL A 145 12.40 -14.27 16.08
N ALA A 146 12.13 -13.04 16.49
CA ALA A 146 11.29 -12.13 15.73
C ALA A 146 11.91 -11.81 14.36
N LEU A 147 13.23 -11.57 14.31
CA LEU A 147 13.96 -11.35 13.06
C LEU A 147 13.86 -12.56 12.11
N ALA A 148 14.11 -13.77 12.65
CA ALA A 148 14.05 -15.00 11.86
C ALA A 148 12.64 -15.25 11.28
N LEU A 149 11.58 -15.01 12.08
CA LEU A 149 10.22 -15.20 11.63
C LEU A 149 9.78 -14.15 10.61
N VAL A 150 10.07 -12.86 10.86
CA VAL A 150 9.74 -11.80 9.90
C VAL A 150 10.50 -12.00 8.59
N ALA A 151 11.75 -12.45 8.65
CA ALA A 151 12.52 -12.78 7.45
C ALA A 151 11.99 -14.01 6.71
N ALA A 152 11.54 -15.05 7.45
CA ALA A 152 11.04 -16.29 6.85
C ALA A 152 9.65 -16.14 6.22
N PHE A 153 8.75 -15.39 6.87
CA PHE A 153 7.40 -15.17 6.35
C PHE A 153 7.32 -14.10 5.27
N GLY A 154 8.29 -13.19 5.24
CA GLY A 154 8.37 -12.11 4.27
C GLY A 154 7.32 -10.99 4.48
N PRO A 155 7.34 -9.95 3.62
CA PRO A 155 6.46 -8.78 3.72
C PRO A 155 4.98 -9.09 3.51
N GLN A 156 4.66 -10.16 2.78
CA GLN A 156 3.27 -10.57 2.47
C GLN A 156 2.43 -10.88 3.72
N TRP A 157 3.07 -11.25 4.84
CA TRP A 157 2.40 -11.45 6.12
C TRP A 157 2.21 -10.15 6.91
N GLY A 158 2.82 -9.04 6.45
CA GLY A 158 2.66 -7.71 7.03
C GLY A 158 2.76 -7.70 8.56
N VAL A 159 1.77 -7.09 9.20
CA VAL A 159 1.70 -6.97 10.68
C VAL A 159 1.71 -8.32 11.40
N TRP A 160 1.16 -9.39 10.79
CA TRP A 160 1.07 -10.70 11.44
C TRP A 160 2.42 -11.36 11.67
N ALA A 161 3.38 -11.20 10.75
CA ALA A 161 4.75 -11.69 10.94
C ALA A 161 5.38 -11.06 12.19
N PHE A 162 5.16 -9.76 12.40
CA PHE A 162 5.64 -9.04 13.59
C PHE A 162 4.96 -9.53 14.88
N VAL A 163 3.64 -9.65 14.88
CA VAL A 163 2.90 -10.14 16.06
C VAL A 163 3.35 -11.55 16.41
N LEU A 164 3.45 -12.46 15.45
CA LEU A 164 3.94 -13.82 15.66
C LEU A 164 5.38 -13.83 16.18
N GLY A 165 6.26 -13.05 15.54
CA GLY A 165 7.67 -12.92 15.94
C GLY A 165 7.83 -12.41 17.36
N LEU A 166 7.08 -11.39 17.73
CA LEU A 166 7.11 -10.81 19.07
C LEU A 166 6.51 -11.76 20.13
N CYS A 167 5.49 -12.55 19.76
CA CYS A 167 4.75 -13.37 20.73
C CYS A 167 5.30 -14.78 20.89
N LEU A 168 6.07 -15.33 19.93
CA LEU A 168 6.49 -16.75 20.00
C LEU A 168 7.35 -17.07 21.23
N THR A 169 8.24 -16.19 21.65
CA THR A 169 9.07 -16.36 22.85
C THR A 169 8.84 -15.26 23.89
N GLY A 170 8.26 -14.12 23.49
CA GLY A 170 8.11 -12.95 24.34
C GLY A 170 7.17 -13.12 25.55
N TRP A 171 6.30 -14.14 25.57
CA TRP A 171 5.45 -14.47 26.72
C TRP A 171 6.22 -15.05 27.91
N ALA A 172 7.45 -15.52 27.70
CA ALA A 172 8.14 -16.39 28.67
C ALA A 172 8.58 -15.63 29.94
N GLU A 173 9.00 -14.36 29.84
CA GLU A 173 9.36 -13.54 31.01
C GLU A 173 8.13 -13.28 31.89
N ALA A 174 6.99 -12.93 31.28
CA ALA A 174 5.74 -12.75 32.00
C ALA A 174 5.26 -14.07 32.64
N ALA A 175 5.36 -15.20 31.93
CA ALA A 175 5.01 -16.51 32.47
C ALA A 175 5.85 -16.89 33.67
N ARG A 176 7.18 -16.66 33.63
CA ARG A 176 8.08 -16.92 34.76
C ARG A 176 7.71 -16.09 35.99
N ALA A 177 7.49 -14.79 35.81
CA ALA A 177 7.11 -13.91 36.91
C ALA A 177 5.74 -14.33 37.54
N LEU A 178 4.78 -14.71 36.70
CA LEU A 178 3.46 -15.17 37.15
C LEU A 178 3.49 -16.57 37.75
N HIS A 179 4.39 -17.47 37.29
CA HIS A 179 4.68 -18.76 37.91
C HIS A 179 5.18 -18.58 39.36
N ASP A 180 6.22 -17.73 39.55
CA ASP A 180 6.80 -17.46 40.85
C ASP A 180 5.75 -16.91 41.83
N LYS A 181 4.90 -15.97 41.36
CA LYS A 181 3.82 -15.41 42.14
C LYS A 181 2.76 -16.46 42.48
N THR A 182 2.38 -17.31 41.53
CA THR A 182 1.41 -18.39 41.71
C THR A 182 1.92 -19.40 42.74
N SER A 183 3.17 -19.81 42.64
CA SER A 183 3.81 -20.75 43.56
C SER A 183 3.87 -20.19 44.99
N LEU A 184 4.14 -18.90 45.14
CA LEU A 184 4.11 -18.22 46.45
C LEU A 184 2.69 -18.17 47.04
N VAL A 185 1.66 -17.91 46.20
CA VAL A 185 0.25 -17.87 46.67
C VAL A 185 -0.25 -19.27 47.01
N LYS A 186 0.20 -20.30 46.30
CA LYS A 186 -0.18 -21.72 46.53
C LYS A 186 0.15 -22.20 47.94
N THR A 187 1.22 -21.69 48.57
CA THR A 187 1.68 -22.07 49.91
C THR A 187 1.04 -21.24 51.04
N GLN A 188 0.04 -20.42 50.72
CA GLN A 188 -0.60 -19.59 51.74
C GLN A 188 -1.64 -20.40 52.58
N PRO A 189 -1.79 -20.16 53.88
CA PRO A 189 -2.66 -20.93 54.79
C PRO A 189 -4.13 -20.93 54.31
N TYR A 190 -4.64 -19.85 53.73
CA TYR A 190 -6.03 -19.79 53.22
C TYR A 190 -6.27 -20.69 51.99
N VAL A 191 -5.22 -20.93 51.19
CA VAL A 191 -5.27 -21.86 50.04
C VAL A 191 -5.31 -23.32 50.55
N GLU A 192 -4.46 -23.62 51.53
CA GLU A 192 -4.42 -24.94 52.17
C GLU A 192 -5.75 -25.27 52.89
N ALA A 193 -6.31 -24.28 53.59
CA ALA A 193 -7.61 -24.43 54.24
C ALA A 193 -8.75 -24.73 53.23
N ALA A 194 -8.79 -24.02 52.09
CA ALA A 194 -9.74 -24.24 51.03
C ALA A 194 -9.65 -25.68 50.45
N ARG A 195 -8.41 -26.17 50.25
CA ARG A 195 -8.15 -27.56 49.82
C ARG A 195 -8.58 -28.58 50.85
N ALA A 196 -8.28 -28.34 52.15
CA ALA A 196 -8.67 -29.22 53.24
C ALA A 196 -10.22 -29.36 53.39
N LEU A 197 -10.96 -28.31 52.99
CA LEU A 197 -12.42 -28.30 52.94
C LEU A 197 -12.98 -28.95 51.67
N GLY A 198 -12.14 -29.55 50.81
CA GLY A 198 -12.56 -30.28 49.62
C GLY A 198 -12.91 -29.41 48.39
N ALA A 199 -12.52 -28.14 48.36
CA ALA A 199 -12.75 -27.31 47.20
C ALA A 199 -11.99 -27.85 45.96
N PRO A 200 -12.65 -27.94 44.77
CA PRO A 200 -11.98 -28.40 43.56
C PRO A 200 -10.87 -27.44 43.15
N ASP A 201 -9.77 -27.96 42.55
CA ASP A 201 -8.59 -27.20 42.20
C ASP A 201 -8.91 -25.96 41.34
N LEU A 202 -9.77 -26.09 40.32
CA LEU A 202 -10.20 -24.96 39.47
C LEU A 202 -10.94 -23.87 40.30
N GLY A 203 -11.73 -24.28 41.30
CA GLY A 203 -12.41 -23.36 42.24
C GLY A 203 -11.41 -22.64 43.15
N VAL A 204 -10.38 -23.33 43.61
CA VAL A 204 -9.29 -22.73 44.42
C VAL A 204 -8.48 -21.73 43.56
N VAL A 205 -8.10 -22.14 42.34
CA VAL A 205 -7.34 -21.24 41.41
C VAL A 205 -8.14 -19.98 41.11
N SER A 206 -9.41 -20.10 40.72
CA SER A 206 -10.22 -18.95 40.29
C SER A 206 -10.58 -18.01 41.45
N ARG A 207 -10.82 -18.53 42.67
CA ARG A 207 -11.29 -17.72 43.80
C ARG A 207 -10.19 -17.26 44.74
N HIS A 208 -9.10 -18.02 44.84
CA HIS A 208 -8.05 -17.78 45.85
C HIS A 208 -6.67 -17.46 45.26
N VAL A 209 -6.33 -18.00 44.07
CA VAL A 209 -5.01 -17.77 43.46
C VAL A 209 -5.07 -16.60 42.49
N LEU A 210 -5.95 -16.67 41.52
CA LEU A 210 -6.01 -15.70 40.41
C LEU A 210 -6.23 -14.24 40.86
N PRO A 211 -7.09 -13.94 41.87
CA PRO A 211 -7.22 -12.57 42.36
C PRO A 211 -5.95 -11.99 42.97
N HIS A 212 -5.02 -12.82 43.46
CA HIS A 212 -3.74 -12.40 44.03
C HIS A 212 -2.62 -12.32 42.98
N VAL A 213 -2.80 -12.98 41.84
CA VAL A 213 -1.85 -12.96 40.70
C VAL A 213 -2.17 -11.83 39.74
N LEU A 214 -3.46 -11.53 39.47
CA LEU A 214 -3.90 -10.50 38.51
C LEU A 214 -3.35 -9.09 38.72
N PRO A 215 -3.16 -8.57 39.95
CA PRO A 215 -2.53 -7.28 40.13
C PRO A 215 -1.11 -7.18 39.51
N MET A 216 -0.39 -8.29 39.46
CA MET A 216 0.91 -8.37 38.83
C MET A 216 0.85 -8.23 37.31
N VAL A 217 -0.20 -8.72 36.66
CA VAL A 217 -0.41 -8.55 35.21
C VAL A 217 -0.48 -7.08 34.83
N TRP A 218 -1.17 -6.26 35.63
CA TRP A 218 -1.25 -4.82 35.39
C TRP A 218 0.06 -4.07 35.63
N ILE A 219 0.94 -4.60 36.47
CA ILE A 219 2.29 -4.07 36.67
C ILE A 219 3.19 -4.48 35.50
N LEU A 220 3.01 -5.68 34.96
CA LEU A 220 3.79 -6.19 33.84
C LEU A 220 3.38 -5.55 32.51
N LEU A 221 2.13 -5.13 32.34
CA LEU A 221 1.63 -4.58 31.06
C LEU A 221 2.48 -3.43 30.50
N PRO A 222 2.78 -2.36 31.24
CA PRO A 222 3.66 -1.32 30.72
C PRO A 222 5.07 -1.80 30.39
N LEU A 223 5.59 -2.75 31.15
CA LEU A 223 6.93 -3.32 30.91
C LEU A 223 6.93 -4.16 29.62
N GLU A 224 5.88 -4.92 29.37
CA GLU A 224 5.72 -5.70 28.13
C GLU A 224 5.55 -4.80 26.91
N ILE A 225 4.83 -3.68 27.02
CA ILE A 225 4.74 -2.67 25.96
C ILE A 225 6.13 -2.08 25.68
N SER A 226 6.89 -1.78 26.73
CA SER A 226 8.24 -1.22 26.62
C SER A 226 9.21 -2.17 25.92
N THR A 227 9.17 -3.46 26.26
CA THR A 227 9.98 -4.51 25.60
C THR A 227 9.55 -4.74 24.16
N ALA A 228 8.25 -4.73 23.87
CA ALA A 228 7.73 -4.85 22.50
C ALA A 228 8.17 -3.66 21.64
N LEU A 229 8.12 -2.42 22.16
CA LEU A 229 8.66 -1.21 21.50
C LEU A 229 10.14 -1.36 21.17
N LEU A 230 10.95 -1.83 22.12
CA LEU A 230 12.38 -1.99 21.92
C LEU A 230 12.69 -3.01 20.82
N VAL A 231 12.00 -4.15 20.82
CA VAL A 231 12.19 -5.20 19.81
C VAL A 231 11.71 -4.73 18.44
N THR A 232 10.55 -4.05 18.36
CA THR A 232 10.02 -3.49 17.11
C THR A 232 10.95 -2.41 16.54
N ALA A 233 11.50 -1.54 17.39
CA ALA A 233 12.51 -0.54 16.99
C ALA A 233 13.79 -1.22 16.48
N GLY A 234 14.24 -2.29 17.12
CA GLY A 234 15.39 -3.07 16.68
C GLY A 234 15.18 -3.75 15.33
N LEU A 235 14.00 -4.35 15.10
CA LEU A 235 13.63 -4.91 13.80
C LEU A 235 13.59 -3.82 12.73
N GLY A 236 12.96 -2.67 13.03
CA GLY A 236 12.91 -1.52 12.12
C GLY A 236 14.31 -1.01 11.77
N PHE A 237 15.20 -0.86 12.76
CA PHE A 237 16.60 -0.48 12.55
C PHE A 237 17.35 -1.45 11.62
N LEU A 238 17.04 -2.74 11.69
CA LEU A 238 17.59 -3.78 10.79
C LEU A 238 16.92 -3.81 9.41
N GLY A 239 16.01 -2.88 9.11
CA GLY A 239 15.32 -2.79 7.82
C GLY A 239 14.07 -3.67 7.70
N TYR A 240 13.61 -4.28 8.81
CA TYR A 240 12.35 -5.04 8.85
C TYR A 240 11.27 -4.20 9.52
N PHE A 241 10.32 -3.70 8.72
CA PHE A 241 9.18 -2.90 9.19
C PHE A 241 7.91 -3.28 8.44
N VAL A 242 6.77 -2.92 9.04
CA VAL A 242 5.44 -3.30 8.53
C VAL A 242 5.16 -2.54 7.23
N ASN A 243 4.58 -3.24 6.23
CA ASN A 243 4.20 -2.66 4.93
C ASN A 243 5.38 -1.94 4.24
N ALA A 244 6.52 -2.60 4.18
CA ALA A 244 7.70 -2.07 3.53
C ALA A 244 7.50 -1.97 2.01
N ILE A 245 7.77 -0.80 1.46
CA ILE A 245 7.82 -0.53 0.02
C ILE A 245 9.21 -0.05 -0.38
N TRP A 246 9.58 -0.26 -1.63
CA TRP A 246 10.83 0.26 -2.18
C TRP A 246 10.57 1.60 -2.86
N VAL A 247 11.34 2.62 -2.51
CA VAL A 247 11.29 3.95 -3.16
C VAL A 247 12.64 4.26 -3.78
N PRO A 248 12.71 4.58 -5.07
CA PRO A 248 13.95 4.94 -5.73
C PRO A 248 14.47 6.29 -5.25
N LEU A 249 15.77 6.34 -4.95
CA LEU A 249 16.53 7.55 -4.61
C LEU A 249 17.51 7.88 -5.74
N GLY A 250 17.00 8.36 -6.90
CA GLY A 250 17.82 8.67 -8.07
C GLY A 250 18.10 7.44 -8.95
N ASP A 251 18.97 7.61 -9.96
CA ASP A 251 19.14 6.66 -11.08
C ASP A 251 19.66 5.25 -10.70
N TRP A 252 20.21 5.05 -9.49
CA TRP A 252 20.93 3.81 -9.14
C TRP A 252 20.70 3.31 -7.71
N THR A 253 19.89 3.99 -6.92
CA THR A 253 19.66 3.61 -5.51
C THR A 253 18.17 3.57 -5.20
N ALA A 254 17.71 2.46 -4.61
CA ALA A 254 16.38 2.35 -4.04
C ALA A 254 16.48 2.16 -2.53
N VAL A 255 15.58 2.77 -1.78
CA VAL A 255 15.51 2.65 -0.33
C VAL A 255 14.18 2.03 0.05
N ARG A 256 14.25 1.06 0.95
CA ARG A 256 13.08 0.43 1.51
C ARG A 256 12.45 1.36 2.54
N VAL A 257 11.20 1.76 2.33
CA VAL A 257 10.44 2.63 3.23
C VAL A 257 9.11 2.00 3.60
N ALA A 258 8.50 2.43 4.71
CA ALA A 258 7.14 2.02 5.01
C ALA A 258 6.15 2.86 4.19
N GLY A 259 5.12 2.23 3.65
CA GLY A 259 4.03 2.91 2.95
C GLY A 259 3.20 3.81 3.88
N LYS A 260 3.13 3.46 5.16
CA LYS A 260 2.66 4.35 6.23
C LYS A 260 3.82 4.64 7.17
N PRO A 261 3.96 5.87 7.70
CA PRO A 261 5.05 6.20 8.60
C PRO A 261 5.09 5.28 9.80
N GLU A 262 6.27 4.72 10.09
CA GLU A 262 6.54 3.86 11.25
C GLU A 262 7.85 4.30 11.91
N LEU A 263 7.87 4.34 13.26
CA LEU A 263 9.03 4.82 14.00
C LEU A 263 10.28 3.94 13.77
N GLY A 264 10.11 2.64 13.57
CA GLY A 264 11.22 1.73 13.28
C GLY A 264 11.87 2.02 11.93
N GLN A 265 11.08 2.28 10.90
CA GLN A 265 11.56 2.66 9.57
C GLN A 265 12.28 4.01 9.60
N MET A 266 11.73 5.01 10.31
CA MET A 266 12.37 6.31 10.45
C MET A 266 13.75 6.19 11.12
N LEU A 267 13.88 5.26 12.07
CA LEU A 267 15.16 4.96 12.73
C LEU A 267 16.17 4.36 11.73
N ALA A 268 15.73 3.42 10.89
CA ALA A 268 16.58 2.81 9.86
C ALA A 268 17.04 3.84 8.81
N SER A 269 16.12 4.64 8.29
CA SER A 269 16.41 5.70 7.32
C SER A 269 17.37 6.74 7.90
N GLY A 270 17.15 7.15 9.16
CA GLY A 270 18.03 8.07 9.86
C GLY A 270 19.42 7.48 10.10
N ALA A 271 19.53 6.18 10.41
CA ALA A 271 20.81 5.50 10.64
C ALA A 271 21.65 5.40 9.36
N ALA A 272 21.01 5.13 8.20
CA ALA A 272 21.70 5.03 6.92
C ALA A 272 22.45 6.30 6.51
N ILE A 273 21.97 7.47 6.94
CA ILE A 273 22.55 8.77 6.59
C ILE A 273 23.03 9.57 7.81
N ALA A 274 23.17 8.91 8.97
CA ALA A 274 23.50 9.56 10.24
C ALA A 274 24.81 10.35 10.23
N GLN A 275 25.77 9.97 9.39
CA GLN A 275 27.05 10.69 9.26
C GLN A 275 26.87 12.09 8.66
N GLN A 276 25.94 12.26 7.75
CA GLN A 276 25.68 13.53 7.05
C GLN A 276 24.51 14.29 7.69
N HIS A 277 23.51 13.56 8.19
CA HIS A 277 22.23 14.10 8.67
C HIS A 277 21.81 13.47 10.02
N PRO A 278 22.57 13.68 11.10
CA PRO A 278 22.35 12.99 12.40
C PRO A 278 21.01 13.31 13.06
N TRP A 279 20.37 14.45 12.74
CA TRP A 279 19.09 14.84 13.37
C TRP A 279 17.94 13.88 13.04
N LEU A 280 17.95 13.22 11.88
CA LEU A 280 16.91 12.24 11.52
C LEU A 280 16.93 11.02 12.45
N LEU A 281 18.13 10.50 12.71
CA LEU A 281 18.32 9.42 13.68
C LEU A 281 17.94 9.87 15.10
N LEU A 282 18.34 11.09 15.48
CA LEU A 282 18.10 11.62 16.83
C LEU A 282 16.60 11.88 17.07
N THR A 283 15.86 12.41 16.12
CA THR A 283 14.42 12.69 16.28
C THR A 283 13.60 11.41 16.40
N ALA A 284 13.83 10.41 15.52
CA ALA A 284 13.17 9.11 15.60
C ALA A 284 13.57 8.36 16.89
N GLY A 285 14.87 8.32 17.20
CA GLY A 285 15.41 7.68 18.40
C GLY A 285 14.91 8.31 19.69
N ALA A 286 14.84 9.65 19.77
CA ALA A 286 14.30 10.37 20.92
C ALA A 286 12.81 10.08 21.13
N THR A 287 12.04 9.97 20.05
CA THR A 287 10.62 9.62 20.12
C THR A 287 10.41 8.21 20.68
N ILE A 288 11.16 7.22 20.16
CA ILE A 288 11.11 5.84 20.65
C ILE A 288 11.60 5.77 22.12
N PHE A 289 12.68 6.46 22.43
CA PHE A 289 13.18 6.54 23.80
C PHE A 289 12.15 7.10 24.76
N LEU A 290 11.43 8.18 24.37
CA LEU A 290 10.39 8.79 25.19
C LEU A 290 9.21 7.83 25.40
N LEU A 291 8.81 7.06 24.38
CA LEU A 291 7.79 6.01 24.51
C LEU A 291 8.22 4.93 25.50
N ILE A 292 9.43 4.36 25.33
CA ILE A 292 9.98 3.34 26.22
C ILE A 292 10.09 3.87 27.66
N LEU A 293 10.62 5.08 27.83
CA LEU A 293 10.75 5.73 29.14
C LEU A 293 9.37 5.89 29.83
N THR A 294 8.37 6.31 29.08
CA THR A 294 7.00 6.48 29.60
C THR A 294 6.45 5.19 30.19
N PHE A 295 6.51 4.10 29.44
CA PHE A 295 6.00 2.81 29.89
C PHE A 295 6.86 2.20 31.01
N ASN A 296 8.18 2.38 30.99
CA ASN A 296 9.04 1.97 32.09
C ASN A 296 8.74 2.74 33.38
N LEU A 297 8.55 4.06 33.30
CA LEU A 297 8.15 4.87 34.47
C LEU A 297 6.79 4.45 35.04
N LEU A 298 5.85 4.13 34.18
CA LEU A 298 4.55 3.59 34.59
C LEU A 298 4.70 2.24 35.31
N GLY A 299 5.45 1.30 34.73
CA GLY A 299 5.70 -0.01 35.32
C GLY A 299 6.38 0.08 36.68
N GLU A 300 7.45 0.87 36.80
CA GLU A 300 8.14 1.12 38.06
C GLU A 300 7.24 1.86 39.06
N GLY A 301 6.44 2.82 38.60
CA GLY A 301 5.49 3.54 39.45
C GLY A 301 4.43 2.63 40.04
N LEU A 302 3.85 1.73 39.24
CA LEU A 302 2.87 0.73 39.68
C LEU A 302 3.52 -0.31 40.63
N ARG A 303 4.72 -0.76 40.32
CA ARG A 303 5.49 -1.66 41.18
C ARG A 303 5.73 -1.05 42.57
N ARG A 304 6.16 0.23 42.63
CA ARG A 304 6.35 0.95 43.88
C ARG A 304 5.06 1.13 44.66
N GLN A 305 3.92 1.25 44.00
CA GLN A 305 2.62 1.34 44.64
C GLN A 305 2.18 0.02 45.28
N ALA A 306 2.51 -1.11 44.64
CA ALA A 306 2.16 -2.45 45.10
C ALA A 306 3.10 -2.99 46.20
N ASP A 307 4.19 -2.31 46.55
CA ASP A 307 5.15 -2.72 47.57
C ASP A 307 4.55 -2.52 49.00
N PRO A 308 4.23 -3.63 49.73
CA PRO A 308 3.62 -3.56 51.07
C PRO A 308 4.60 -3.05 52.16
N THR A 309 5.90 -2.98 51.90
CA THR A 309 6.91 -2.60 52.90
C THR A 309 6.96 -1.11 53.11
N ARG A 310 6.28 -0.30 52.30
CA ARG A 310 6.23 1.15 52.46
C ARG A 310 5.37 1.59 53.63
N VAL A 311 6.00 2.05 54.70
CA VAL A 311 5.36 2.59 55.90
C VAL A 311 4.60 3.88 55.54
N ARG A 312 3.29 3.88 55.76
CA ARG A 312 2.40 5.05 55.64
C ARG A 312 2.67 6.05 56.77
N ARG A 313 3.38 7.12 56.49
CA ARG A 313 3.60 8.24 57.43
C ARG A 313 2.69 9.44 57.12
N ARG A 314 2.16 10.12 58.17
CA ARG A 314 1.28 11.33 58.08
C ARG A 314 1.95 12.47 57.30
N ARG A 315 1.23 13.03 56.35
CA ARG A 315 1.68 14.03 55.36
C ARG A 315 0.99 15.37 55.48
N GLY A 316 1.64 16.45 54.94
CA GLY A 316 1.05 17.76 54.76
C GLY A 316 -0.06 17.80 53.70
N ARG A 317 -0.88 18.88 53.67
CA ARG A 317 -2.12 19.01 52.86
C ARG A 317 -1.92 18.70 51.35
N VAL A 318 -0.84 19.17 50.72
CA VAL A 318 -0.57 18.95 49.31
C VAL A 318 -0.18 17.47 48.99
N GLY A 319 0.67 16.88 49.83
CA GLY A 319 1.01 15.49 49.71
C GLY A 319 -0.18 14.54 49.92
N ALA A 320 -1.15 14.93 50.79
CA ALA A 320 -2.37 14.20 51.05
C ALA A 320 -3.40 14.34 49.89
N ALA A 321 -3.35 15.39 49.10
CA ALA A 321 -4.20 15.59 47.92
C ALA A 321 -3.67 14.73 46.74
N LEU A 322 -2.36 14.77 46.49
CA LEU A 322 -1.71 13.94 45.45
C LEU A 322 -1.82 12.45 45.78
N GLU A 323 -1.72 12.08 47.07
CA GLU A 323 -1.90 10.70 47.50
C GLU A 323 -3.36 10.24 47.40
N ARG A 324 -4.34 11.11 47.68
CA ARG A 324 -5.75 10.81 47.42
C ARG A 324 -6.01 10.55 45.94
N GLY A 325 -5.49 11.38 45.05
CA GLY A 325 -5.57 11.15 43.60
C GLY A 325 -4.90 9.85 43.17
N SER A 326 -3.66 9.58 43.65
CA SER A 326 -2.94 8.34 43.39
C SER A 326 -3.62 7.11 44.00
N ASN A 327 -4.09 7.20 45.26
CA ASN A 327 -4.84 6.11 45.91
C ASN A 327 -6.22 5.89 45.32
N THR A 328 -6.90 6.96 44.84
CA THR A 328 -8.17 6.82 44.14
C THR A 328 -7.97 6.11 42.80
N PHE A 329 -6.92 6.44 42.08
CA PHE A 329 -6.59 5.76 40.83
C PHE A 329 -6.13 4.31 41.06
N SER A 330 -5.25 4.05 42.05
CA SER A 330 -4.77 2.70 42.36
C SER A 330 -5.83 1.84 43.06
N GLN A 331 -6.64 2.41 43.96
CA GLN A 331 -7.73 1.71 44.62
C GLN A 331 -8.93 1.47 43.71
N LEU A 332 -9.24 2.39 42.80
CA LEU A 332 -10.23 2.16 41.75
C LEU A 332 -9.75 1.18 40.67
N ALA A 333 -8.48 1.25 40.28
CA ALA A 333 -7.95 0.42 39.18
C ALA A 333 -7.35 -0.91 39.65
N LEU A 334 -6.69 -0.99 40.81
CA LEU A 334 -5.97 -2.18 41.27
C LEU A 334 -6.63 -2.87 42.47
N GLU A 335 -7.04 -2.14 43.52
CA GLU A 335 -7.62 -2.73 44.72
C GLU A 335 -9.14 -3.07 44.56
N ARG A 336 -9.93 -2.25 43.88
CA ARG A 336 -11.32 -2.59 43.59
C ARG A 336 -11.44 -3.65 42.50
N LEU A 337 -10.51 -3.69 41.54
CA LEU A 337 -10.41 -4.80 40.59
C LEU A 337 -9.86 -6.08 41.22
N ALA A 338 -9.02 -6.00 42.26
CA ALA A 338 -8.37 -7.16 42.87
C ALA A 338 -9.03 -7.63 44.16
N MET A 339 -9.63 -6.77 45.00
CA MET A 339 -10.14 -7.10 46.34
C MET A 339 -11.66 -7.07 46.51
N GLY A 340 -12.43 -6.79 45.45
CA GLY A 340 -13.89 -6.90 45.50
C GLY A 340 -14.39 -8.35 45.43
N ARG A 341 -15.20 -8.75 46.38
CA ARG A 341 -15.91 -10.06 46.49
C ARG A 341 -15.74 -11.05 45.32
N GLY A 342 -14.77 -11.80 45.38
CA GLY A 342 -14.30 -13.13 45.00
C GLY A 342 -14.64 -13.78 43.65
N GLY A 343 -15.35 -13.23 42.74
CA GLY A 343 -15.66 -13.86 41.46
C GLY A 343 -15.86 -12.88 40.32
N LEU A 344 -16.59 -11.79 40.64
CA LEU A 344 -16.96 -10.79 39.61
C LEU A 344 -15.77 -9.96 39.14
N THR A 345 -14.86 -9.60 40.04
CA THR A 345 -13.70 -8.76 39.74
C THR A 345 -12.58 -9.54 39.03
N THR A 346 -12.42 -10.80 39.34
CA THR A 346 -11.53 -11.70 38.59
C THR A 346 -12.02 -11.88 37.16
N GLY A 347 -13.33 -12.12 37.01
CA GLY A 347 -13.97 -12.15 35.68
C GLY A 347 -13.83 -10.87 34.91
N LEU A 348 -14.00 -9.70 35.57
CA LEU A 348 -13.85 -8.39 34.93
C LEU A 348 -12.38 -8.10 34.52
N SER A 349 -11.38 -8.51 35.30
CA SER A 349 -9.96 -8.27 34.95
C SER A 349 -9.50 -9.19 33.82
N VAL A 350 -9.87 -10.45 33.81
CA VAL A 350 -9.62 -11.38 32.70
C VAL A 350 -10.42 -10.95 31.47
N GLY A 351 -11.69 -10.56 31.68
CA GLY A 351 -12.55 -10.03 30.63
C GLY A 351 -11.98 -8.74 30.00
N ALA A 352 -11.42 -7.83 30.81
CA ALA A 352 -10.78 -6.63 30.31
C ALA A 352 -9.52 -6.93 29.47
N LEU A 353 -8.70 -7.91 29.87
CA LEU A 353 -7.54 -8.36 29.10
C LEU A 353 -7.97 -9.04 27.79
N LEU A 354 -8.98 -9.93 27.86
CA LEU A 354 -9.55 -10.55 26.66
C LEU A 354 -10.20 -9.52 25.74
N LEU A 355 -10.93 -8.55 26.30
CA LEU A 355 -11.54 -7.46 25.55
C LEU A 355 -10.47 -6.60 24.87
N LEU A 356 -9.36 -6.32 25.56
CA LEU A 356 -8.22 -5.60 24.98
C LEU A 356 -7.65 -6.37 23.79
N VAL A 357 -7.45 -7.69 23.92
CA VAL A 357 -6.99 -8.56 22.82
C VAL A 357 -8.00 -8.54 21.68
N VAL A 358 -9.30 -8.71 21.97
CA VAL A 358 -10.37 -8.72 20.95
C VAL A 358 -10.47 -7.38 20.24
N ILE A 359 -10.51 -6.26 20.97
CA ILE A 359 -10.59 -4.92 20.36
C ILE A 359 -9.36 -4.67 19.49
N SER A 360 -8.17 -5.01 19.98
CA SER A 360 -6.92 -4.82 19.24
C SER A 360 -6.88 -5.72 18.00
N THR A 361 -7.33 -6.97 18.11
CA THR A 361 -7.41 -7.91 16.99
C THR A 361 -8.46 -7.47 15.96
N VAL A 362 -9.63 -6.99 16.41
CA VAL A 362 -10.69 -6.44 15.52
C VAL A 362 -10.21 -5.16 14.84
N ALA A 363 -9.50 -4.29 15.55
CA ALA A 363 -8.91 -3.09 14.94
C ALA A 363 -7.86 -3.46 13.87
N LEU A 364 -7.07 -4.51 14.13
CA LEU A 364 -6.10 -5.05 13.20
C LEU A 364 -6.77 -5.70 11.99
N LEU A 365 -7.81 -6.54 12.20
CA LEU A 365 -8.59 -7.16 11.12
C LEU A 365 -9.33 -6.13 10.27
N ARG A 366 -9.89 -5.07 10.87
CA ARG A 366 -10.51 -3.97 10.10
C ARG A 366 -9.48 -3.19 9.28
N ALA A 367 -8.25 -3.09 9.75
CA ALA A 367 -7.17 -2.47 9.00
C ALA A 367 -6.66 -3.33 7.82
N THR A 368 -6.99 -4.64 7.82
CA THR A 368 -6.55 -5.62 6.80
C THR A 368 -7.71 -6.18 5.97
N ALA A 369 -8.97 -5.88 6.29
CA ALA A 369 -10.13 -6.39 5.55
C ALA A 369 -10.39 -5.56 4.29
N SER A 370 -10.43 -6.20 3.14
CA SER A 370 -10.82 -5.62 1.86
C SER A 370 -12.24 -6.05 1.49
N PRO A 371 -13.13 -5.14 1.10
CA PRO A 371 -14.40 -5.54 0.49
C PRO A 371 -14.16 -5.95 -0.96
N THR A 372 -14.69 -7.09 -1.35
CA THR A 372 -14.70 -7.58 -2.74
C THR A 372 -15.96 -7.08 -3.43
N VAL A 373 -15.79 -6.28 -4.47
CA VAL A 373 -16.86 -5.97 -5.44
C VAL A 373 -16.39 -6.48 -6.79
N ALA A 374 -17.08 -7.46 -7.33
CA ALA A 374 -16.88 -7.91 -8.71
C ALA A 374 -17.98 -7.27 -9.57
N SER A 375 -17.57 -6.46 -10.54
CA SER A 375 -18.45 -5.91 -11.58
C SER A 375 -17.96 -6.44 -12.93
N ALA A 376 -18.88 -6.84 -13.79
CA ALA A 376 -18.54 -7.22 -15.16
C ALA A 376 -18.28 -5.95 -15.99
N ILE A 377 -17.23 -5.97 -16.79
CA ILE A 377 -16.92 -4.89 -17.73
C ILE A 377 -17.91 -4.94 -18.89
N VAL A 378 -18.47 -3.80 -19.22
CA VAL A 378 -19.37 -3.64 -20.38
C VAL A 378 -18.73 -2.61 -21.31
N VAL A 379 -18.36 -3.04 -22.52
CA VAL A 379 -17.93 -2.12 -23.58
C VAL A 379 -19.14 -1.36 -24.08
N PRO A 380 -19.16 -0.02 -24.01
CA PRO A 380 -20.29 0.77 -24.44
C PRO A 380 -20.63 0.53 -25.92
N GLY A 381 -21.92 0.37 -26.24
CA GLY A 381 -22.40 0.25 -27.63
C GLY A 381 -22.09 -1.06 -28.35
N GLY A 382 -21.44 -2.03 -27.68
CA GLY A 382 -21.06 -3.29 -28.30
C GLY A 382 -19.98 -3.14 -29.39
N HIS A 383 -19.20 -2.06 -29.35
CA HIS A 383 -18.07 -1.85 -30.26
C HIS A 383 -17.01 -2.93 -30.06
N LEU A 384 -16.35 -3.31 -31.16
CA LEU A 384 -15.33 -4.36 -31.14
C LEU A 384 -14.02 -3.87 -30.54
N TRP A 385 -13.71 -2.56 -30.73
CA TRP A 385 -12.52 -1.90 -30.17
C TRP A 385 -12.78 -0.40 -30.05
N ALA A 386 -13.27 0.05 -28.87
CA ALA A 386 -13.86 1.40 -28.73
C ALA A 386 -12.85 2.51 -28.47
N ALA A 387 -11.65 2.21 -28.03
CA ALA A 387 -10.60 3.19 -27.68
C ALA A 387 -9.20 2.64 -27.98
N GLY A 388 -8.18 3.47 -27.89
CA GLY A 388 -6.80 3.08 -28.22
C GLY A 388 -6.21 1.92 -27.39
N ARG A 389 -6.84 1.58 -26.24
CA ARG A 389 -6.49 0.44 -25.38
C ARG A 389 -7.67 -0.55 -25.25
N HIS A 390 -8.43 -0.72 -26.30
CA HIS A 390 -9.65 -1.51 -26.42
C HIS A 390 -10.90 -0.82 -25.90
N ASP A 391 -10.97 -0.45 -24.63
CA ASP A 391 -12.13 0.10 -23.96
C ASP A 391 -11.78 1.32 -23.07
N ALA A 392 -12.76 1.89 -22.44
CA ALA A 392 -12.59 3.03 -21.54
C ALA A 392 -11.84 2.65 -20.23
N GLN A 393 -11.80 1.39 -19.90
CA GLN A 393 -11.04 0.82 -18.77
C GLN A 393 -9.56 0.57 -19.11
N GLY A 394 -9.21 0.59 -20.41
CA GLY A 394 -7.85 0.36 -20.89
C GLY A 394 -7.37 -1.07 -20.69
N THR A 395 -8.27 -2.06 -20.82
CA THR A 395 -7.99 -3.46 -20.48
C THR A 395 -7.06 -4.17 -21.44
N TYR A 396 -6.94 -3.72 -22.69
CA TYR A 396 -6.26 -4.40 -23.79
C TYR A 396 -6.83 -5.81 -24.11
N TRP A 397 -7.89 -6.22 -23.43
CA TRP A 397 -8.46 -7.54 -23.59
C TRP A 397 -9.65 -7.53 -24.56
N ALA A 398 -9.58 -8.34 -25.60
CA ALA A 398 -10.66 -8.55 -26.54
C ALA A 398 -11.29 -9.94 -26.32
N ASP A 399 -12.62 -9.99 -26.23
CA ASP A 399 -13.36 -11.25 -26.28
C ASP A 399 -13.40 -11.77 -27.72
N ALA A 400 -12.21 -11.90 -28.32
CA ALA A 400 -12.00 -12.27 -29.71
C ALA A 400 -10.78 -13.19 -29.83
N LEU A 401 -10.82 -14.07 -30.80
CA LEU A 401 -9.68 -14.88 -31.20
C LEU A 401 -8.92 -14.13 -32.30
N GLY A 402 -7.61 -14.09 -32.23
CA GLY A 402 -6.79 -13.57 -33.32
C GLY A 402 -6.46 -14.62 -34.39
N PRO A 403 -5.73 -14.24 -35.44
CA PRO A 403 -5.37 -15.14 -36.51
C PRO A 403 -4.43 -16.26 -36.03
N ALA A 404 -4.73 -17.50 -36.36
CA ALA A 404 -3.88 -18.67 -36.08
C ALA A 404 -2.80 -18.89 -37.14
N GLN A 405 -3.07 -18.49 -38.39
CA GLN A 405 -2.12 -18.51 -39.51
C GLN A 405 -2.18 -17.13 -40.19
N PRO A 406 -1.42 -16.14 -39.71
CA PRO A 406 -1.56 -14.75 -40.13
C PRO A 406 -1.15 -14.53 -41.58
N GLU A 407 -1.99 -13.84 -42.32
CA GLU A 407 -1.72 -13.33 -43.68
C GLU A 407 -2.27 -11.91 -43.77
N VAL A 408 -1.54 -11.00 -44.42
CA VAL A 408 -2.04 -9.64 -44.71
C VAL A 408 -3.09 -9.72 -45.81
N VAL A 409 -4.34 -9.41 -45.47
CA VAL A 409 -5.46 -9.50 -46.43
C VAL A 409 -5.55 -8.25 -47.27
N TRP A 410 -5.34 -7.09 -46.67
CA TRP A 410 -5.25 -5.83 -47.38
C TRP A 410 -4.37 -4.82 -46.60
N THR A 411 -3.86 -3.85 -47.35
CA THR A 411 -3.06 -2.73 -46.84
C THR A 411 -3.61 -1.42 -47.39
N LEU A 412 -3.75 -0.41 -46.52
CA LEU A 412 -4.10 0.94 -46.90
C LEU A 412 -2.92 1.86 -46.57
N GLU A 413 -2.20 2.29 -47.61
CA GLU A 413 -1.06 3.21 -47.47
C GLU A 413 -1.53 4.65 -47.45
N ASP A 414 -0.81 5.52 -46.72
CA ASP A 414 -1.04 6.95 -46.68
C ASP A 414 0.28 7.72 -46.78
N GLU A 415 0.39 8.57 -47.82
CA GLU A 415 1.62 9.35 -48.11
C GLU A 415 1.94 10.38 -47.01
N ASN A 416 0.94 10.87 -46.27
CA ASN A 416 1.11 11.87 -45.22
C ASN A 416 1.31 11.19 -43.84
N GLY A 417 1.07 9.91 -43.77
CA GLY A 417 1.20 9.09 -42.58
C GLY A 417 0.00 9.16 -41.60
N TRP A 418 -0.09 8.12 -40.78
CA TRP A 418 -1.15 7.99 -39.76
C TRP A 418 -0.73 8.67 -38.44
N ALA A 419 -1.72 9.20 -37.71
CA ALA A 419 -1.50 9.90 -36.44
C ALA A 419 -1.98 9.07 -35.24
N GLY A 420 -3.02 8.24 -35.40
CA GLY A 420 -3.64 7.48 -34.32
C GLY A 420 -3.98 6.04 -34.66
N GLY A 421 -3.87 5.14 -33.68
CA GLY A 421 -4.19 3.73 -33.80
C GLY A 421 -5.67 3.48 -34.11
N PRO A 422 -6.05 2.27 -34.60
CA PRO A 422 -7.42 2.06 -35.06
C PRO A 422 -8.37 1.90 -33.87
N VAL A 423 -9.63 2.35 -34.06
CA VAL A 423 -10.78 1.90 -33.30
C VAL A 423 -11.79 1.24 -34.23
N VAL A 424 -12.55 0.27 -33.72
CA VAL A 424 -13.42 -0.56 -34.55
C VAL A 424 -14.83 -0.54 -33.97
N ALA A 425 -15.77 -0.10 -34.78
CA ALA A 425 -17.19 -0.04 -34.44
C ALA A 425 -17.85 -1.43 -34.45
N ALA A 426 -19.09 -1.50 -33.97
CA ALA A 426 -19.87 -2.73 -33.89
C ALA A 426 -20.17 -3.36 -35.27
N ASP A 427 -20.22 -2.55 -36.30
CA ASP A 427 -20.43 -2.99 -37.72
C ASP A 427 -19.11 -3.40 -38.41
N GLY A 428 -17.97 -3.32 -37.69
CA GLY A 428 -16.64 -3.61 -38.21
C GLY A 428 -15.98 -2.44 -38.93
N THR A 429 -16.57 -1.25 -38.98
CA THR A 429 -15.95 -0.04 -39.55
C THR A 429 -14.75 0.37 -38.72
N VAL A 430 -13.61 0.58 -39.35
CA VAL A 430 -12.35 0.98 -38.75
C VAL A 430 -12.14 2.48 -38.89
N TYR A 431 -11.95 3.19 -37.82
CA TYR A 431 -11.63 4.62 -37.84
C TYR A 431 -10.16 4.84 -37.49
N VAL A 432 -9.47 5.61 -38.32
CA VAL A 432 -8.07 5.98 -38.14
C VAL A 432 -7.87 7.47 -38.42
N THR A 433 -6.91 8.08 -37.78
CA THR A 433 -6.56 9.50 -37.97
C THR A 433 -5.26 9.62 -38.76
N ALA A 434 -5.21 10.56 -39.69
CA ALA A 434 -4.03 10.86 -40.50
C ALA A 434 -3.42 12.20 -40.08
N ARG A 435 -2.07 12.34 -40.18
CA ARG A 435 -1.33 13.54 -39.76
C ARG A 435 -1.69 14.82 -40.52
N ASP A 436 -2.29 14.69 -41.71
CA ASP A 436 -2.73 15.85 -42.50
C ASP A 436 -4.14 16.38 -42.12
N GLY A 437 -4.69 15.97 -40.99
CA GLY A 437 -5.97 16.43 -40.50
C GLY A 437 -7.17 15.55 -40.88
N ARG A 438 -6.96 14.40 -41.50
CA ARG A 438 -8.07 13.52 -41.91
C ARG A 438 -8.44 12.52 -40.81
N LEU A 439 -9.74 12.33 -40.64
CA LEU A 439 -10.34 11.14 -40.02
C LEU A 439 -10.90 10.27 -41.17
N VAL A 440 -10.50 9.02 -41.21
CA VAL A 440 -10.85 8.09 -42.30
C VAL A 440 -11.64 6.92 -41.72
N ALA A 441 -12.79 6.62 -42.33
CA ALA A 441 -13.59 5.44 -42.05
C ALA A 441 -13.33 4.39 -43.13
N VAL A 442 -12.90 3.20 -42.73
CA VAL A 442 -12.54 2.08 -43.58
C VAL A 442 -13.43 0.89 -43.27
N ARG A 443 -14.04 0.30 -44.32
CA ARG A 443 -14.84 -0.91 -44.17
C ARG A 443 -13.98 -2.12 -43.91
N PRO A 444 -14.57 -3.22 -43.38
CA PRO A 444 -13.81 -4.47 -43.14
C PRO A 444 -13.10 -5.03 -44.37
N ASP A 445 -13.58 -4.73 -45.58
CA ASP A 445 -12.97 -5.17 -46.86
C ASP A 445 -11.77 -4.28 -47.31
N GLY A 446 -11.40 -3.27 -46.51
CA GLY A 446 -10.32 -2.32 -46.86
C GLY A 446 -10.79 -1.14 -47.72
N SER A 447 -12.05 -1.09 -48.15
CA SER A 447 -12.59 0.06 -48.93
C SER A 447 -12.88 1.24 -48.00
N MET A 448 -12.53 2.46 -48.44
CA MET A 448 -12.87 3.68 -47.71
C MET A 448 -14.38 3.93 -47.77
N SER A 449 -14.98 4.19 -46.60
CA SER A 449 -16.39 4.56 -46.47
C SER A 449 -16.59 6.06 -46.69
N TRP A 450 -15.88 6.85 -45.89
CA TRP A 450 -15.85 8.31 -45.99
C TRP A 450 -14.53 8.88 -45.38
N ILE A 451 -14.27 10.13 -45.70
CA ILE A 451 -13.13 10.90 -45.18
C ILE A 451 -13.63 12.27 -44.77
N VAL A 452 -13.30 12.69 -43.57
CA VAL A 452 -13.56 14.03 -43.04
C VAL A 452 -12.29 14.70 -42.68
N ARG A 453 -12.15 15.97 -43.06
CA ARG A 453 -10.98 16.80 -42.68
C ARG A 453 -11.33 17.64 -41.48
N LEU A 454 -10.57 17.43 -40.40
CA LEU A 454 -10.65 18.21 -39.17
C LEU A 454 -9.90 19.54 -39.33
N PRO A 455 -10.27 20.60 -38.59
CA PRO A 455 -9.55 21.88 -38.62
C PRO A 455 -8.12 21.81 -38.12
N GLY A 456 -7.82 20.90 -37.15
CA GLY A 456 -6.50 20.69 -36.58
C GLY A 456 -5.88 19.34 -36.98
N GLU A 457 -4.59 19.16 -36.68
CA GLU A 457 -3.87 17.89 -36.85
C GLU A 457 -4.27 16.93 -35.74
N PRO A 458 -4.84 15.73 -36.04
CA PRO A 458 -5.25 14.78 -35.01
C PRO A 458 -4.09 14.28 -34.15
N PHE A 459 -4.39 14.04 -32.88
CA PHE A 459 -3.47 13.48 -31.91
C PHE A 459 -4.02 12.16 -31.34
N GLY A 460 -3.27 11.07 -31.51
CA GLY A 460 -3.59 9.77 -30.94
C GLY A 460 -4.81 9.09 -31.57
N ALA A 461 -5.25 8.02 -30.96
CA ALA A 461 -6.40 7.24 -31.42
C ALA A 461 -7.74 7.97 -31.15
N PRO A 462 -8.73 7.85 -32.04
CA PRO A 462 -10.09 8.28 -31.75
C PRO A 462 -10.72 7.40 -30.64
N ALA A 463 -11.90 7.80 -30.15
CA ALA A 463 -12.72 6.99 -29.24
C ALA A 463 -14.18 6.97 -29.70
N LEU A 464 -14.90 5.90 -29.37
CA LEU A 464 -16.29 5.68 -29.75
C LEU A 464 -17.22 5.69 -28.54
N SER A 465 -18.34 6.40 -28.62
CA SER A 465 -19.42 6.28 -27.63
C SER A 465 -20.37 5.16 -27.97
N ALA A 466 -21.24 4.80 -27.02
CA ALA A 466 -22.29 3.78 -27.20
C ALA A 466 -23.25 4.08 -28.36
N GLU A 467 -23.46 5.36 -28.65
CA GLU A 467 -24.33 5.83 -29.75
C GLU A 467 -23.60 5.90 -31.10
N GLY A 468 -22.29 5.58 -31.15
CA GLY A 468 -21.46 5.62 -32.34
C GLY A 468 -20.87 6.98 -32.67
N TYR A 469 -20.90 7.96 -31.73
CA TYR A 469 -20.16 9.21 -31.89
C TYR A 469 -18.67 8.98 -31.82
N ILE A 470 -17.91 9.73 -32.61
CA ILE A 470 -16.46 9.60 -32.76
C ILE A 470 -15.81 10.84 -32.14
N TYR A 471 -14.93 10.63 -31.19
CA TYR A 471 -14.21 11.67 -30.46
C TYR A 471 -12.75 11.69 -30.91
N VAL A 472 -12.28 12.85 -31.37
CA VAL A 472 -10.92 13.04 -31.87
C VAL A 472 -10.31 14.28 -31.21
N LEU A 473 -9.12 14.14 -30.67
CA LEU A 473 -8.31 15.30 -30.22
C LEU A 473 -7.37 15.76 -31.32
N ASP A 474 -7.13 17.07 -31.39
CA ASP A 474 -6.03 17.59 -32.21
C ASP A 474 -4.80 17.95 -31.37
N SER A 475 -3.68 18.26 -32.06
CA SER A 475 -2.41 18.63 -31.43
C SER A 475 -2.45 19.93 -30.61
N GLU A 476 -3.51 20.74 -30.74
CA GLU A 476 -3.74 21.95 -29.97
C GLU A 476 -4.71 21.73 -28.77
N GLY A 477 -5.12 20.49 -28.50
CA GLY A 477 -6.00 20.12 -27.40
C GLY A 477 -7.48 20.43 -27.64
N VAL A 478 -7.90 20.55 -28.90
CA VAL A 478 -9.32 20.66 -29.26
C VAL A 478 -9.92 19.28 -29.44
N LEU A 479 -10.98 19.01 -28.68
CA LEU A 479 -11.78 17.79 -28.83
C LEU A 479 -12.88 18.04 -29.88
N TYR A 480 -12.91 17.24 -30.95
CA TYR A 480 -13.98 17.20 -31.94
C TYR A 480 -14.88 16.01 -31.66
N VAL A 481 -16.20 16.20 -31.76
CA VAL A 481 -17.23 15.17 -31.65
C VAL A 481 -17.93 15.09 -33.01
N LEU A 482 -17.87 13.91 -33.64
CA LEU A 482 -18.47 13.64 -34.92
C LEU A 482 -19.53 12.56 -34.81
N GLY A 483 -20.52 12.63 -35.69
CA GLY A 483 -21.50 11.56 -35.88
C GLY A 483 -20.94 10.35 -36.63
N PRO A 484 -21.64 9.22 -36.66
CA PRO A 484 -21.20 7.99 -37.37
C PRO A 484 -20.96 8.19 -38.88
N GLU A 485 -21.63 9.17 -39.51
CA GLU A 485 -21.45 9.54 -40.91
C GLU A 485 -20.38 10.59 -41.16
N GLY A 486 -19.67 11.02 -40.08
CA GLY A 486 -18.61 12.00 -40.13
C GLY A 486 -19.05 13.47 -40.01
N ASP A 487 -20.31 13.76 -39.72
CA ASP A 487 -20.82 15.12 -39.49
C ASP A 487 -20.34 15.66 -38.15
N LEU A 488 -19.81 16.89 -38.15
CA LEU A 488 -19.28 17.53 -36.91
C LEU A 488 -20.46 17.98 -36.03
N ILE A 489 -20.56 17.45 -34.83
CA ILE A 489 -21.58 17.76 -33.83
C ILE A 489 -21.14 18.86 -32.87
N GLY A 490 -19.89 18.80 -32.42
CA GLY A 490 -19.36 19.76 -31.46
C GLY A 490 -17.83 19.81 -31.45
N ALA A 491 -17.31 20.90 -30.87
CA ALA A 491 -15.88 21.05 -30.64
C ALA A 491 -15.64 21.78 -29.31
N LEU A 492 -14.68 21.32 -28.51
CA LEU A 492 -14.30 21.90 -27.24
C LEU A 492 -12.79 22.17 -27.18
N ARG A 493 -12.41 23.41 -26.91
CA ARG A 493 -11.06 23.76 -26.47
C ARG A 493 -11.08 24.05 -24.97
N ALA A 494 -10.67 23.10 -24.16
CA ALA A 494 -10.70 23.23 -22.71
C ALA A 494 -9.58 24.12 -22.15
N ASP A 495 -8.39 24.05 -22.76
CA ASP A 495 -7.20 24.81 -22.36
C ASP A 495 -6.62 25.55 -23.56
N GLN A 496 -6.24 26.82 -23.37
CA GLN A 496 -5.56 27.58 -24.42
C GLN A 496 -4.06 27.24 -24.44
N GLY A 497 -3.60 26.69 -25.58
CA GLY A 497 -2.18 26.43 -25.85
C GLY A 497 -1.58 25.24 -25.10
N ALA A 498 -2.41 24.36 -24.51
CA ALA A 498 -1.93 23.13 -23.90
C ALA A 498 -2.06 21.95 -24.87
N ALA A 499 -0.95 21.29 -25.17
CA ALA A 499 -0.96 20.09 -25.99
C ALA A 499 -1.64 18.91 -25.28
N PRO A 500 -2.31 18.00 -26.00
CA PRO A 500 -2.86 16.79 -25.40
C PRO A 500 -1.75 15.83 -24.98
N LEU A 501 -1.97 15.13 -23.89
CA LEU A 501 -1.08 14.08 -23.39
C LEU A 501 -1.63 12.67 -23.68
N SER A 502 -2.93 12.55 -23.95
CA SER A 502 -3.59 11.26 -24.11
C SER A 502 -4.63 11.27 -25.22
N SER A 503 -4.91 10.09 -25.78
CA SER A 503 -6.15 9.85 -26.51
C SER A 503 -7.37 10.01 -25.59
N PRO A 504 -8.55 10.36 -26.13
CA PRO A 504 -9.77 10.41 -25.33
C PRO A 504 -10.24 9.00 -24.98
N VAL A 505 -10.95 8.87 -23.85
CA VAL A 505 -11.77 7.69 -23.51
C VAL A 505 -13.19 8.17 -23.24
N VAL A 506 -14.19 7.33 -23.52
CA VAL A 506 -15.60 7.71 -23.45
C VAL A 506 -16.35 6.75 -22.55
N ASP A 507 -17.16 7.28 -21.64
CA ASP A 507 -18.02 6.46 -20.77
C ASP A 507 -19.32 6.02 -21.46
N ALA A 508 -20.13 5.21 -20.75
CA ALA A 508 -21.41 4.73 -21.24
C ALA A 508 -22.46 5.85 -21.50
N ASN A 509 -22.24 7.05 -20.95
CA ASN A 509 -23.11 8.22 -21.12
C ASN A 509 -22.59 9.17 -22.23
N GLY A 510 -21.52 8.79 -22.94
CA GLY A 510 -20.90 9.59 -23.96
C GLY A 510 -20.02 10.73 -23.44
N VAL A 511 -19.69 10.77 -22.14
CA VAL A 511 -18.76 11.75 -21.60
C VAL A 511 -17.34 11.33 -21.97
N ALA A 512 -16.60 12.23 -22.60
CA ALA A 512 -15.20 12.03 -22.97
C ALA A 512 -14.25 12.56 -21.90
N TYR A 513 -13.23 11.78 -21.56
CA TYR A 513 -12.16 12.13 -20.63
C TYR A 513 -10.81 12.12 -21.34
N TYR A 514 -10.02 13.17 -21.18
CA TYR A 514 -8.69 13.28 -21.78
C TYR A 514 -7.76 14.19 -20.96
N ALA A 515 -6.47 13.98 -21.11
CA ALA A 515 -5.45 14.79 -20.42
C ALA A 515 -4.75 15.74 -21.39
N THR A 516 -4.49 16.95 -20.94
CA THR A 516 -3.59 17.94 -21.55
C THR A 516 -2.36 18.14 -20.67
N GLU A 517 -1.37 18.87 -21.13
CA GLU A 517 -0.18 19.23 -20.31
C GLU A 517 -0.53 19.90 -18.98
N HIS A 518 -1.73 20.48 -18.85
CA HIS A 518 -2.09 21.31 -17.72
C HIS A 518 -3.30 20.79 -16.95
N SER A 519 -4.13 19.94 -17.56
CA SER A 519 -5.37 19.51 -16.93
C SER A 519 -5.91 18.17 -17.42
N LEU A 520 -6.67 17.50 -16.54
CA LEU A 520 -7.58 16.43 -16.91
C LEU A 520 -8.96 17.04 -17.14
N VAL A 521 -9.58 16.68 -18.24
CA VAL A 521 -10.83 17.29 -18.77
C VAL A 521 -11.90 16.23 -18.96
N ALA A 522 -13.13 16.56 -18.57
CA ALA A 522 -14.33 15.82 -18.95
C ALA A 522 -15.24 16.70 -19.83
N ALA A 523 -15.69 16.16 -20.95
CA ALA A 523 -16.50 16.83 -21.94
C ALA A 523 -17.77 16.03 -22.27
N ARG A 524 -18.89 16.72 -22.44
CA ARG A 524 -20.17 16.12 -22.88
C ARG A 524 -20.16 15.80 -24.38
N PRO A 525 -21.07 14.93 -24.85
CA PRO A 525 -21.23 14.64 -26.29
C PRO A 525 -21.53 15.87 -27.15
N THR A 526 -22.11 16.91 -26.55
CA THR A 526 -22.39 18.21 -27.20
C THR A 526 -21.15 19.06 -27.43
N GLY A 527 -19.97 18.65 -26.91
CA GLY A 527 -18.75 19.48 -26.89
C GLY A 527 -18.74 20.52 -25.75
N GLU A 528 -19.59 20.38 -24.74
CA GLU A 528 -19.58 21.24 -23.54
C GLU A 528 -18.65 20.69 -22.47
N LEU A 529 -17.91 21.59 -21.81
CA LEU A 529 -17.06 21.24 -20.67
C LEU A 529 -17.93 20.80 -19.49
N LEU A 530 -17.70 19.57 -18.99
CA LEU A 530 -18.33 19.09 -17.76
C LEU A 530 -17.56 19.55 -16.52
N TRP A 531 -16.27 19.24 -16.49
CA TRP A 531 -15.34 19.70 -15.47
C TRP A 531 -13.88 19.68 -15.99
N ARG A 532 -13.03 20.40 -15.28
CA ARG A 532 -11.58 20.43 -15.54
C ARG A 532 -10.82 20.47 -14.22
N VAL A 533 -9.80 19.63 -14.09
CA VAL A 533 -8.93 19.55 -12.93
C VAL A 533 -7.50 19.82 -13.36
N SER A 534 -6.82 20.75 -12.69
CA SER A 534 -5.42 21.06 -12.99
C SER A 534 -4.52 19.90 -12.61
N LEU A 535 -3.64 19.51 -13.52
CA LEU A 535 -2.63 18.49 -13.28
C LEU A 535 -1.33 19.14 -12.83
N PRO A 536 -0.61 18.54 -11.87
CA PRO A 536 0.74 18.99 -11.54
C PRO A 536 1.67 18.78 -12.74
N THR A 537 2.67 19.67 -12.89
CA THR A 537 3.63 19.60 -13.98
C THR A 537 4.65 18.49 -13.72
N TYR A 538 4.38 17.27 -14.19
CA TYR A 538 5.27 16.12 -14.12
C TYR A 538 5.60 15.59 -15.52
N SER A 539 6.66 14.78 -15.62
CA SER A 539 6.95 14.00 -16.82
C SER A 539 6.12 12.71 -16.77
N TYR A 540 4.98 12.71 -17.43
CA TYR A 540 4.11 11.53 -17.52
C TYR A 540 4.66 10.54 -18.55
N VAL A 541 4.62 9.25 -18.21
CA VAL A 541 5.04 8.19 -19.12
C VAL A 541 3.80 7.48 -19.65
N ASN A 542 3.38 7.82 -20.86
CA ASN A 542 2.22 7.27 -21.54
C ASN A 542 0.89 7.50 -20.77
N PRO A 543 0.58 8.77 -20.42
CA PRO A 543 -0.55 9.13 -19.60
C PRO A 543 -1.85 8.97 -20.38
N GLN A 544 -2.72 8.04 -19.97
CA GLN A 544 -4.08 7.92 -20.51
C GLN A 544 -5.05 7.74 -19.36
N PRO A 545 -6.15 8.52 -19.29
CA PRO A 545 -7.17 8.29 -18.31
C PRO A 545 -7.84 6.94 -18.55
N ILE A 546 -8.27 6.27 -17.48
CA ILE A 546 -9.06 5.04 -17.53
C ILE A 546 -10.24 5.16 -16.57
N LEU A 547 -11.33 4.48 -16.85
CA LEU A 547 -12.53 4.46 -16.03
C LEU A 547 -12.59 3.22 -15.14
N SER A 548 -13.15 3.34 -13.94
CA SER A 548 -13.55 2.16 -13.17
C SER A 548 -14.61 1.35 -13.92
N ALA A 549 -14.74 0.06 -13.61
CA ALA A 549 -15.69 -0.84 -14.26
C ALA A 549 -17.16 -0.36 -14.11
N ASP A 550 -17.49 0.32 -13.01
CA ASP A 550 -18.80 0.90 -12.74
C ASP A 550 -18.96 2.34 -13.28
N GLY A 551 -17.92 2.92 -13.89
CA GLY A 551 -17.92 4.28 -14.43
C GLY A 551 -17.99 5.39 -13.38
N GLN A 552 -17.83 5.09 -12.08
CA GLN A 552 -17.91 6.10 -11.02
C GLN A 552 -16.63 6.92 -10.85
N TYR A 553 -15.49 6.34 -11.22
CA TYR A 553 -14.18 6.94 -11.05
C TYR A 553 -13.41 7.05 -12.35
N VAL A 554 -12.65 8.13 -12.49
CA VAL A 554 -11.61 8.31 -13.51
C VAL A 554 -10.26 8.22 -12.84
N PHE A 555 -9.41 7.35 -13.33
CA PHE A 555 -8.02 7.22 -12.88
C PHE A 555 -7.09 7.84 -13.89
N PHE A 556 -6.14 8.60 -13.42
CA PHE A 556 -5.08 9.17 -14.24
C PHE A 556 -3.77 9.07 -13.45
N GLU A 557 -2.85 8.23 -13.93
CA GLU A 557 -1.62 7.86 -13.20
C GLU A 557 -1.96 7.42 -11.76
N ASP A 558 -1.59 8.23 -10.77
CA ASP A 558 -1.79 7.99 -9.34
C ASP A 558 -3.02 8.69 -8.72
N ILE A 559 -3.82 9.37 -9.54
CA ILE A 559 -4.98 10.14 -9.08
C ILE A 559 -6.28 9.39 -9.40
N ALA A 560 -7.20 9.33 -8.45
CA ALA A 560 -8.58 8.89 -8.66
C ALA A 560 -9.54 10.06 -8.45
N LEU A 561 -10.39 10.31 -9.44
CA LEU A 561 -11.38 11.37 -9.44
C LEU A 561 -12.80 10.79 -9.54
N ASP A 562 -13.76 11.45 -8.93
CA ASP A 562 -15.18 11.19 -9.18
C ASP A 562 -15.52 11.62 -10.61
N ALA A 563 -16.01 10.69 -11.42
CA ALA A 563 -16.23 10.88 -12.85
C ALA A 563 -17.29 11.98 -13.16
N ALA A 564 -18.29 12.13 -12.30
CA ALA A 564 -19.37 13.09 -12.50
C ALA A 564 -18.97 14.53 -12.14
N THR A 565 -18.11 14.71 -11.13
CA THR A 565 -17.81 16.02 -10.53
C THR A 565 -16.38 16.50 -10.72
N GLY A 566 -15.45 15.61 -11.11
CA GLY A 566 -14.02 15.90 -11.18
C GLY A 566 -13.34 16.09 -9.83
N ARG A 567 -14.05 15.84 -8.72
CA ARG A 567 -13.46 15.96 -7.39
C ARG A 567 -12.45 14.83 -7.16
N THR A 568 -11.25 15.17 -6.72
CA THR A 568 -10.26 14.19 -6.31
C THR A 568 -10.80 13.38 -5.13
N VAL A 569 -10.91 12.06 -5.31
CA VAL A 569 -11.32 11.11 -4.29
C VAL A 569 -10.10 10.56 -3.57
N VAL A 570 -9.08 10.22 -4.33
CA VAL A 570 -7.82 9.71 -3.81
C VAL A 570 -6.69 10.29 -4.64
N GLU A 571 -5.65 10.75 -3.96
CA GLU A 571 -4.33 10.94 -4.54
C GLU A 571 -3.49 9.78 -4.01
N ALA A 572 -2.92 8.95 -4.89
CA ALA A 572 -2.04 7.87 -4.46
C ALA A 572 -0.79 8.44 -3.80
N THR A 573 -0.44 7.88 -2.69
CA THR A 573 0.43 8.55 -1.72
C THR A 573 1.91 8.22 -1.87
N ASP A 574 2.33 7.25 -2.71
CA ASP A 574 3.63 6.66 -2.46
C ASP A 574 4.54 6.33 -3.64
N ALA A 575 4.13 6.46 -4.89
CA ALA A 575 5.07 6.11 -5.95
C ALA A 575 4.84 6.94 -7.22
N ILE A 576 5.83 7.67 -7.62
CA ILE A 576 5.94 8.38 -8.91
C ILE A 576 5.73 7.45 -10.13
N LEU A 577 5.59 6.15 -9.91
CA LEU A 577 5.59 5.10 -10.93
C LEU A 577 4.43 4.10 -10.82
N ASP A 578 3.52 4.27 -9.88
CA ASP A 578 2.35 3.41 -9.74
C ASP A 578 1.21 3.87 -10.64
N ARG A 579 0.53 2.92 -11.27
CA ARG A 579 -0.58 3.18 -12.17
C ARG A 579 -1.79 2.35 -11.80
N TYR A 580 -2.94 2.99 -11.85
CA TYR A 580 -4.19 2.28 -11.80
C TYR A 580 -4.43 1.51 -13.11
N LEU A 581 -4.91 0.29 -12.97
CA LEU A 581 -5.32 -0.59 -14.05
C LEU A 581 -6.69 -1.16 -13.69
N VAL A 582 -7.56 -1.28 -14.68
CA VAL A 582 -8.78 -2.05 -14.54
C VAL A 582 -8.61 -3.36 -15.29
N GLY A 583 -8.77 -4.47 -14.60
CA GLY A 583 -8.66 -5.79 -15.20
C GLY A 583 -9.91 -6.15 -16.01
N ALA A 584 -9.77 -7.06 -16.97
CA ALA A 584 -10.90 -7.63 -17.68
C ALA A 584 -11.85 -8.41 -16.74
N ASP A 585 -11.44 -8.71 -15.51
CA ASP A 585 -12.27 -9.24 -14.43
C ASP A 585 -13.08 -8.15 -13.68
N GLY A 586 -13.00 -6.90 -14.12
CA GLY A 586 -13.71 -5.75 -13.55
C GLY A 586 -13.13 -5.21 -12.27
N LYS A 587 -12.00 -5.71 -11.80
CA LYS A 587 -11.35 -5.24 -10.57
C LYS A 587 -10.33 -4.16 -10.86
N LEU A 588 -10.12 -3.30 -9.85
CA LEU A 588 -9.10 -2.27 -9.87
C LEU A 588 -7.78 -2.82 -9.33
N TYR A 589 -6.70 -2.56 -10.04
CA TYR A 589 -5.36 -2.94 -9.66
C TYR A 589 -4.46 -1.73 -9.63
N LEU A 590 -3.40 -1.79 -8.83
CA LEU A 590 -2.30 -0.85 -8.85
C LEU A 590 -1.03 -1.59 -9.29
N ALA A 591 -0.45 -1.19 -10.39
CA ALA A 591 0.82 -1.72 -10.88
C ALA A 591 1.94 -0.71 -10.61
N GLY A 592 2.89 -1.10 -9.78
CA GLY A 592 4.12 -0.36 -9.48
C GLY A 592 5.36 -1.03 -10.05
N GLN A 593 6.53 -0.51 -9.69
CA GLN A 593 7.81 -1.06 -10.15
C GLN A 593 8.04 -2.50 -9.66
N ASP A 594 7.69 -2.79 -8.41
CA ASP A 594 7.96 -4.09 -7.77
C ASP A 594 6.70 -4.74 -7.19
N ASN A 595 5.54 -4.08 -7.32
CA ASN A 595 4.31 -4.51 -6.68
C ASN A 595 3.16 -4.53 -7.68
N PHE A 596 2.40 -5.59 -7.63
CA PHE A 596 1.09 -5.67 -8.26
C PHE A 596 0.07 -5.97 -7.16
N ALA A 597 -0.92 -5.11 -7.01
CA ALA A 597 -1.86 -5.18 -5.92
C ALA A 597 -3.30 -4.96 -6.40
N LEU A 598 -4.23 -5.72 -5.84
CA LEU A 598 -5.65 -5.41 -5.96
C LEU A 598 -5.93 -4.14 -5.15
N ALA A 599 -6.53 -3.16 -5.79
CA ALA A 599 -6.89 -1.89 -5.19
C ALA A 599 -8.40 -1.83 -4.94
N THR A 600 -8.80 -1.28 -3.80
CA THR A 600 -10.21 -1.03 -3.49
C THR A 600 -10.36 0.37 -2.92
N ILE A 601 -11.27 1.17 -3.49
CA ILE A 601 -11.58 2.51 -2.98
C ILE A 601 -12.63 2.40 -1.90
N ILE A 602 -12.30 2.86 -0.69
CA ILE A 602 -13.23 2.92 0.46
C ILE A 602 -13.26 4.36 0.98
N GLY A 603 -14.33 5.06 0.66
CA GLY A 603 -14.43 6.50 0.96
C GLY A 603 -13.39 7.30 0.18
N ASN A 604 -12.42 7.89 0.86
CA ASN A 604 -11.32 8.68 0.28
C ASN A 604 -9.97 7.95 0.36
N GLU A 605 -9.94 6.65 0.58
CA GLU A 605 -8.71 5.86 0.72
C GLU A 605 -8.69 4.69 -0.26
N VAL A 606 -7.50 4.37 -0.80
CA VAL A 606 -7.27 3.13 -1.55
C VAL A 606 -6.70 2.08 -0.61
N GLN A 607 -7.39 0.97 -0.50
CA GLN A 607 -6.87 -0.22 0.19
C GLN A 607 -6.24 -1.15 -0.83
N LEU A 608 -4.97 -1.52 -0.60
CA LEU A 608 -4.20 -2.39 -1.46
C LEU A 608 -4.09 -3.78 -0.84
N GLN A 609 -4.42 -4.80 -1.62
CA GLN A 609 -4.19 -6.20 -1.29
C GLN A 609 -3.15 -6.75 -2.28
N PRO A 610 -1.92 -7.02 -1.84
CA PRO A 610 -0.88 -7.57 -2.72
C PRO A 610 -1.34 -8.88 -3.37
N GLN A 611 -1.25 -8.96 -4.69
CA GLN A 611 -1.55 -10.17 -5.46
C GLN A 611 -0.28 -10.94 -5.84
N GLY A 612 0.86 -10.28 -5.84
CA GLY A 612 2.15 -10.90 -6.12
C GLY A 612 3.29 -9.90 -5.91
N GLN A 613 4.47 -10.43 -5.64
CA GLN A 613 5.71 -9.64 -5.61
C GLN A 613 6.53 -10.03 -6.83
N ILE A 614 6.70 -9.08 -7.75
CA ILE A 614 7.53 -9.27 -8.93
C ILE A 614 8.94 -8.85 -8.55
N ASP A 615 9.88 -9.80 -8.49
CA ASP A 615 11.28 -9.48 -8.22
C ASP A 615 11.96 -9.02 -9.52
N LEU A 616 11.74 -7.75 -9.87
CA LEU A 616 12.32 -7.14 -11.07
C LEU A 616 13.85 -7.05 -11.01
N LEU A 617 14.44 -7.03 -9.82
CA LEU A 617 15.89 -7.00 -9.63
C LEU A 617 16.55 -8.31 -10.11
N ASN A 618 15.94 -9.46 -9.82
CA ASN A 618 16.42 -10.77 -10.31
C ASN A 618 16.20 -10.95 -11.81
N LEU A 619 15.27 -10.19 -12.41
CA LEU A 619 15.01 -10.24 -13.85
C LEU A 619 15.93 -9.33 -14.68
N ALA A 620 16.91 -8.67 -14.05
CA ALA A 620 17.83 -7.70 -14.66
C ALA A 620 17.12 -6.53 -15.39
N LEU A 621 15.87 -6.23 -14.99
CA LEU A 621 15.06 -5.17 -15.60
C LEU A 621 15.40 -3.78 -15.08
N GLY A 622 16.08 -3.68 -13.93
CA GLY A 622 16.40 -2.42 -13.28
C GLY A 622 15.13 -1.65 -12.88
N GLN A 623 15.28 -0.37 -12.60
CA GLN A 623 14.15 0.54 -12.33
C GLN A 623 13.42 0.89 -13.63
N ARG A 624 12.44 0.09 -14.03
CA ARG A 624 11.68 0.31 -15.27
C ARG A 624 10.19 0.30 -15.01
N VAL A 625 9.53 1.30 -15.54
CA VAL A 625 8.07 1.39 -15.53
C VAL A 625 7.50 0.52 -16.64
N PRO A 626 6.49 -0.31 -16.39
CA PRO A 626 5.83 -1.03 -17.47
C PRO A 626 5.21 -0.03 -18.46
N ARG A 627 5.43 -0.25 -19.75
CA ARG A 627 4.85 0.56 -20.84
C ARG A 627 3.37 0.25 -21.03
N ALA A 628 3.01 -1.00 -20.83
CA ALA A 628 1.64 -1.47 -20.85
C ALA A 628 1.48 -2.59 -19.81
N ALA A 629 0.28 -2.71 -19.28
CA ALA A 629 -0.09 -3.74 -18.32
C ALA A 629 -1.57 -4.07 -18.47
N GLY A 630 -1.95 -5.29 -18.16
CA GLY A 630 -3.34 -5.71 -18.17
C GLY A 630 -3.58 -6.94 -17.31
N VAL A 631 -4.85 -7.19 -17.03
CA VAL A 631 -5.31 -8.34 -16.25
C VAL A 631 -6.38 -9.05 -17.06
N ALA A 632 -6.19 -10.35 -17.25
CA ALA A 632 -7.15 -11.21 -17.95
C ALA A 632 -8.36 -11.53 -17.06
N PRO A 633 -9.48 -12.02 -17.62
CA PRO A 633 -10.68 -12.37 -16.86
C PRO A 633 -10.48 -13.42 -15.77
N ASN A 634 -9.49 -14.30 -15.93
CA ASN A 634 -9.10 -15.30 -14.94
C ASN A 634 -8.21 -14.73 -13.80
N GLY A 635 -7.87 -13.43 -13.84
CA GLY A 635 -7.02 -12.75 -12.87
C GLY A 635 -5.52 -12.88 -13.13
N SER A 636 -5.09 -13.62 -14.16
CA SER A 636 -3.69 -13.58 -14.57
C SER A 636 -3.34 -12.20 -15.11
N PHE A 637 -2.14 -11.72 -14.81
CA PHE A 637 -1.73 -10.39 -15.24
C PHE A 637 -0.43 -10.43 -16.03
N TRP A 638 -0.25 -9.44 -16.87
CA TRP A 638 0.92 -9.27 -17.70
C TRP A 638 1.42 -7.82 -17.65
N LEU A 639 2.73 -7.68 -17.82
CA LEU A 639 3.44 -6.40 -17.82
C LEU A 639 4.39 -6.38 -19.01
N PHE A 640 4.33 -5.33 -19.79
CA PHE A 640 5.24 -5.12 -20.90
C PHE A 640 6.25 -4.03 -20.56
N TYR A 641 7.51 -4.42 -20.50
CA TYR A 641 8.63 -3.52 -20.23
C TYR A 641 9.44 -3.24 -21.47
N GLN A 642 9.79 -1.98 -21.67
CA GLN A 642 10.69 -1.55 -22.73
C GLN A 642 11.80 -0.68 -22.15
N SER A 643 13.02 -0.96 -22.55
CA SER A 643 14.18 -0.13 -22.26
C SER A 643 14.69 0.56 -23.52
N PRO A 644 15.15 1.81 -23.42
CA PRO A 644 15.85 2.47 -24.54
C PRO A 644 17.14 1.76 -24.95
N PHE A 645 17.71 0.93 -24.06
CA PHE A 645 19.05 0.34 -24.22
C PHE A 645 19.05 -1.18 -24.26
N ASP A 646 17.90 -1.86 -24.09
CA ASP A 646 17.80 -3.30 -23.96
C ASP A 646 16.55 -3.83 -24.68
N TYR A 647 16.43 -5.15 -24.77
CA TYR A 647 15.28 -5.83 -25.36
C TYR A 647 13.99 -5.52 -24.61
N ALA A 648 12.87 -5.48 -25.32
CA ALA A 648 11.56 -5.44 -24.71
C ALA A 648 11.25 -6.77 -24.04
N LYS A 649 10.55 -6.76 -22.91
CA LYS A 649 10.19 -7.96 -22.14
C LYS A 649 8.70 -7.95 -21.84
N LEU A 650 8.06 -9.09 -22.10
CA LEU A 650 6.72 -9.39 -21.63
C LEU A 650 6.87 -10.31 -20.42
N LEU A 651 6.37 -9.84 -19.27
CA LEU A 651 6.25 -10.64 -18.07
C LEU A 651 4.79 -11.01 -17.87
N TRP A 652 4.56 -12.21 -17.41
CA TRP A 652 3.25 -12.68 -17.13
C TRP A 652 3.24 -13.65 -15.95
N THR A 653 2.18 -13.61 -15.16
CA THR A 653 1.99 -14.45 -13.99
C THR A 653 0.54 -14.90 -13.88
N GLU A 654 0.32 -16.02 -13.22
CA GLU A 654 -1.00 -16.48 -12.87
C GLU A 654 -1.68 -15.58 -11.82
N ALA A 655 -2.99 -15.75 -11.64
CA ALA A 655 -3.82 -14.94 -10.74
C ALA A 655 -3.30 -14.91 -9.28
N ASP A 656 -2.61 -15.96 -8.83
CA ASP A 656 -2.04 -16.05 -7.48
C ASP A 656 -0.60 -15.51 -7.39
N GLY A 657 -0.03 -15.03 -8.50
CA GLY A 657 1.34 -14.55 -8.56
C GLY A 657 2.42 -15.64 -8.45
N SER A 658 2.03 -16.91 -8.48
CA SER A 658 2.94 -18.05 -8.19
C SER A 658 3.90 -18.40 -9.31
N THR A 659 3.57 -18.09 -10.56
CA THR A 659 4.38 -18.43 -11.74
C THR A 659 4.71 -17.17 -12.52
N LEU A 660 5.99 -16.88 -12.67
CA LEU A 660 6.45 -15.77 -13.49
C LEU A 660 7.10 -16.29 -14.76
N ASN A 661 6.48 -16.01 -15.90
CA ASN A 661 7.02 -16.26 -17.21
C ASN A 661 7.58 -14.99 -17.83
N VAL A 662 8.72 -15.07 -18.52
CA VAL A 662 9.37 -13.94 -19.18
C VAL A 662 9.63 -14.29 -20.62
N VAL A 663 9.16 -13.44 -21.52
CA VAL A 663 9.45 -13.53 -22.95
C VAL A 663 10.29 -12.32 -23.35
N ASP A 664 11.44 -12.59 -23.93
CA ASP A 664 12.33 -11.56 -24.48
C ASP A 664 11.97 -11.29 -25.95
N TYR A 665 11.65 -10.04 -26.26
CA TYR A 665 11.45 -9.58 -27.63
C TYR A 665 12.73 -8.98 -28.18
N PRO A 666 13.12 -9.27 -29.41
CA PRO A 666 14.34 -8.76 -30.02
C PRO A 666 14.28 -7.25 -30.38
N TRP A 667 13.30 -6.53 -29.87
CA TRP A 667 13.06 -5.11 -30.18
C TRP A 667 13.93 -4.20 -29.30
N ALA A 668 15.19 -4.06 -29.66
CA ALA A 668 16.13 -3.21 -28.95
C ALA A 668 16.02 -1.74 -29.39
N GLY A 669 15.66 -0.86 -28.47
CA GLY A 669 15.63 0.58 -28.71
C GLY A 669 14.55 1.08 -29.67
N GLY A 670 13.63 0.21 -30.08
CA GLY A 670 12.48 0.55 -30.94
C GLY A 670 11.21 0.88 -30.15
N THR A 671 10.21 1.36 -30.87
CA THR A 671 8.85 1.52 -30.34
C THR A 671 8.11 0.18 -30.47
N GLY A 672 8.15 -0.66 -29.44
CA GLY A 672 7.29 -1.84 -29.35
C GLY A 672 6.06 -1.52 -28.50
N TYR A 673 4.90 -1.92 -28.97
CA TYR A 673 3.65 -1.79 -28.22
C TYR A 673 2.95 -3.14 -28.14
N LEU A 674 2.39 -3.42 -26.99
CA LEU A 674 1.42 -4.49 -26.89
C LEU A 674 0.14 -4.06 -27.61
N VAL A 675 -0.40 -4.95 -28.42
CA VAL A 675 -1.61 -4.64 -29.20
C VAL A 675 -2.86 -5.15 -28.49
N ALA A 676 -2.87 -6.40 -28.05
CA ALA A 676 -4.05 -7.01 -27.46
C ALA A 676 -3.78 -8.31 -26.70
N LEU A 677 -4.70 -8.68 -25.82
CA LEU A 677 -4.86 -9.99 -25.21
C LEU A 677 -6.15 -10.62 -25.73
N GLY A 678 -6.05 -11.78 -26.36
CA GLY A 678 -7.19 -12.50 -26.94
C GLY A 678 -7.93 -13.38 -25.93
N ALA A 679 -9.13 -13.81 -26.30
CA ALA A 679 -9.98 -14.70 -25.49
C ALA A 679 -9.38 -16.07 -25.24
N ASP A 680 -8.46 -16.52 -26.09
CA ASP A 680 -7.68 -17.76 -25.97
C ASP A 680 -6.47 -17.61 -25.01
N GLY A 681 -6.28 -16.44 -24.41
CA GLY A 681 -5.14 -16.10 -23.62
C GLY A 681 -3.86 -15.84 -24.44
N ALA A 682 -3.96 -15.67 -25.75
CA ALA A 682 -2.82 -15.27 -26.57
C ALA A 682 -2.55 -13.76 -26.44
N VAL A 683 -1.26 -13.42 -26.33
CA VAL A 683 -0.80 -12.03 -26.36
C VAL A 683 -0.32 -11.70 -27.76
N TYR A 684 -0.95 -10.71 -28.38
CA TYR A 684 -0.56 -10.18 -29.69
C TYR A 684 0.29 -8.93 -29.48
N ALA A 685 1.52 -8.98 -29.93
CA ALA A 685 2.44 -7.87 -29.78
C ALA A 685 3.11 -7.51 -31.08
N CYS A 686 3.22 -6.20 -31.36
CA CYS A 686 3.90 -5.68 -32.55
C CYS A 686 4.99 -4.71 -32.12
N GLY A 687 6.07 -4.62 -32.92
CA GLY A 687 7.15 -3.68 -32.68
C GLY A 687 8.21 -3.73 -33.77
N SER A 688 9.14 -2.78 -33.76
CA SER A 688 10.26 -2.74 -34.73
C SER A 688 11.49 -3.44 -34.16
N ASN A 689 12.07 -4.37 -34.90
CA ASN A 689 13.24 -5.14 -34.51
C ASN A 689 14.59 -4.48 -34.86
N GLY A 690 14.68 -3.17 -34.92
CA GLY A 690 15.92 -2.46 -35.27
C GLY A 690 16.16 -1.18 -34.49
N ARG A 691 17.44 -0.83 -34.31
CA ARG A 691 17.81 0.52 -33.87
C ARG A 691 17.35 1.50 -34.95
N SER A 692 16.53 2.47 -34.61
CA SER A 692 15.81 3.42 -35.47
C SER A 692 16.65 4.17 -36.52
N GLN A 693 17.95 3.99 -36.56
CA GLN A 693 18.86 4.58 -37.56
C GLN A 693 19.35 3.59 -38.64
N LEU A 694 18.94 2.30 -38.61
CA LEU A 694 19.48 1.26 -39.50
C LEU A 694 18.42 0.40 -40.20
N GLY A 695 17.15 0.83 -40.25
CA GLY A 695 16.10 0.15 -41.03
C GLY A 695 15.65 -1.17 -40.41
N GLY A 696 15.13 -1.15 -39.17
CA GLY A 696 14.46 -2.30 -38.57
C GLY A 696 13.17 -2.65 -39.30
N VAL A 697 12.66 -3.86 -39.11
CA VAL A 697 11.40 -4.32 -39.70
C VAL A 697 10.31 -4.28 -38.63
N LEU A 698 9.14 -3.72 -38.96
CA LEU A 698 7.93 -3.86 -38.13
C LEU A 698 7.47 -5.29 -38.20
N GLU A 699 7.38 -5.93 -37.06
CA GLU A 699 6.95 -7.33 -36.92
C GLU A 699 5.84 -7.46 -35.87
N CYS A 700 4.94 -8.41 -36.11
CA CYS A 700 3.95 -8.84 -35.13
C CYS A 700 4.10 -10.30 -34.82
N SER A 701 3.85 -10.68 -33.57
CA SER A 701 3.89 -12.06 -33.10
C SER A 701 2.79 -12.32 -32.08
N SER A 702 2.42 -13.59 -31.96
CA SER A 702 1.52 -14.03 -30.91
C SER A 702 2.20 -15.03 -29.99
N TYR A 703 1.90 -14.93 -28.70
CA TYR A 703 2.41 -15.80 -27.64
C TYR A 703 1.25 -16.35 -26.84
N LEU A 704 1.24 -17.66 -26.61
CA LEU A 704 0.30 -18.28 -25.71
C LEU A 704 0.75 -18.12 -24.26
N VAL A 705 -0.19 -17.63 -23.46
CA VAL A 705 -0.02 -17.31 -22.06
C VAL A 705 0.29 -18.56 -21.23
N ASP A 706 -0.41 -19.66 -21.36
CA ASP A 706 -0.13 -20.91 -20.63
C ASP A 706 1.16 -21.62 -21.07
N ARG A 707 1.66 -21.25 -22.23
CA ARG A 707 2.90 -21.78 -22.79
C ARG A 707 3.57 -20.66 -23.55
N PRO A 708 4.58 -19.99 -22.99
CA PRO A 708 5.23 -18.84 -23.62
C PRO A 708 6.10 -19.32 -24.79
N SER A 709 5.45 -19.87 -25.79
CA SER A 709 6.02 -20.23 -27.09
C SER A 709 5.39 -19.32 -28.13
N GLU A 710 6.22 -18.75 -28.97
CA GLU A 710 5.78 -18.02 -30.14
C GLU A 710 4.92 -18.95 -31.00
N THR A 711 3.66 -18.55 -31.24
CA THR A 711 2.75 -19.35 -32.09
C THR A 711 2.94 -18.99 -33.55
N TRP A 712 3.18 -17.72 -33.83
CA TRP A 712 3.49 -17.22 -35.16
C TRP A 712 4.18 -15.85 -35.10
N LYS A 713 4.83 -15.50 -36.22
CA LYS A 713 5.44 -14.20 -36.46
C LYS A 713 5.20 -13.79 -37.91
N ILE A 714 4.90 -12.50 -38.12
CA ILE A 714 4.74 -11.90 -39.43
C ILE A 714 5.56 -10.60 -39.49
N GLU A 715 6.30 -10.41 -40.58
CA GLU A 715 7.03 -9.19 -40.89
C GLU A 715 6.20 -8.32 -41.83
N LEU A 716 6.03 -7.04 -41.50
CA LEU A 716 5.18 -6.11 -42.24
C LEU A 716 6.03 -5.17 -43.14
N GLU A 717 6.64 -4.15 -42.56
CA GLU A 717 7.33 -3.11 -43.32
C GLU A 717 8.69 -2.76 -42.73
N PRO A 718 9.75 -2.64 -43.56
CA PRO A 718 11.04 -2.16 -43.10
C PRO A 718 11.01 -0.68 -42.74
N GLY A 719 11.55 -0.32 -41.56
CA GLY A 719 11.71 1.06 -41.12
C GLY A 719 10.46 1.73 -40.54
N ALA A 720 9.30 1.08 -40.56
CA ALA A 720 8.06 1.65 -40.07
C ALA A 720 7.97 1.63 -38.53
N ALA A 721 7.38 2.68 -37.96
CA ALA A 721 7.06 2.77 -36.56
C ALA A 721 5.61 2.35 -36.31
N LEU A 722 5.38 1.55 -35.24
CA LEU A 722 4.03 1.18 -34.84
C LEU A 722 3.34 2.40 -34.19
N ILE A 723 2.10 2.68 -34.63
CA ILE A 723 1.21 3.69 -34.05
C ILE A 723 0.23 3.03 -33.08
N GLY A 724 -0.36 1.89 -33.47
CA GLY A 724 -1.31 1.15 -32.64
C GLY A 724 -1.91 -0.06 -33.34
N GLY A 725 -2.84 -0.73 -32.68
CA GLY A 725 -3.54 -1.86 -33.25
C GLY A 725 -4.83 -2.19 -32.52
N ALA A 726 -5.64 -3.07 -33.14
CA ALA A 726 -6.90 -3.56 -32.61
C ALA A 726 -7.09 -5.03 -32.97
N LEU A 727 -7.51 -5.82 -31.98
CA LEU A 727 -7.88 -7.22 -32.17
C LEU A 727 -9.41 -7.34 -32.21
N VAL A 728 -9.91 -7.85 -33.32
CA VAL A 728 -11.33 -8.15 -33.49
C VAL A 728 -11.45 -9.55 -34.04
N ASP A 729 -12.63 -10.12 -34.00
CA ASP A 729 -12.90 -11.52 -34.28
C ASP A 729 -12.19 -12.07 -35.53
N GLY A 730 -11.16 -12.87 -35.31
CA GLY A 730 -10.33 -13.50 -36.35
C GLY A 730 -9.35 -12.55 -37.05
N ARG A 731 -9.32 -11.26 -36.71
CA ARG A 731 -8.57 -10.22 -37.42
C ARG A 731 -7.77 -9.34 -36.47
N LEU A 732 -6.51 -9.05 -36.86
CA LEU A 732 -5.63 -8.10 -36.21
C LEU A 732 -5.42 -6.90 -37.14
N TYR A 733 -5.85 -5.71 -36.74
CA TYR A 733 -5.53 -4.47 -37.40
C TYR A 733 -4.25 -3.88 -36.78
N VAL A 734 -3.34 -3.43 -37.64
CA VAL A 734 -2.07 -2.82 -37.22
C VAL A 734 -1.88 -1.54 -38.00
N VAL A 735 -1.62 -0.42 -37.30
CA VAL A 735 -1.33 0.88 -37.90
C VAL A 735 0.13 1.20 -37.68
N SER A 736 0.86 1.37 -38.78
CA SER A 736 2.18 1.97 -38.81
C SER A 736 2.10 3.47 -39.11
N ASP A 737 3.24 4.13 -39.09
CA ASP A 737 3.34 5.53 -39.54
C ASP A 737 2.98 5.72 -41.03
N ASN A 738 3.08 4.67 -41.86
CA ASN A 738 2.82 4.74 -43.31
C ASN A 738 1.57 3.98 -43.75
N ALA A 739 1.17 2.92 -43.04
CA ALA A 739 0.13 2.02 -43.53
C ALA A 739 -0.75 1.43 -42.41
N LEU A 740 -2.02 1.16 -42.77
CA LEU A 740 -2.95 0.34 -41.98
C LEU A 740 -3.03 -1.04 -42.59
N TYR A 741 -2.74 -2.08 -41.83
CA TYR A 741 -2.79 -3.49 -42.23
C TYR A 741 -3.98 -4.19 -41.60
N ALA A 742 -4.61 -5.07 -42.35
CA ALA A 742 -5.53 -6.09 -41.83
C ALA A 742 -4.90 -7.48 -41.98
N ILE A 743 -4.75 -8.19 -40.87
CA ILE A 743 -4.15 -9.51 -40.79
C ILE A 743 -5.22 -10.50 -40.37
N GLU A 744 -5.46 -11.51 -41.18
CA GLU A 744 -6.44 -12.59 -40.93
C GLU A 744 -5.80 -13.97 -41.11
N ASN A 745 -6.58 -15.02 -40.89
CA ASN A 745 -6.17 -16.36 -41.26
C ASN A 745 -6.06 -16.47 -42.80
N GLY A 746 -4.92 -16.89 -43.28
CA GLY A 746 -4.72 -17.23 -44.69
C GLY A 746 -5.74 -18.25 -45.16
N ALA A 747 -6.17 -18.18 -46.42
CA ALA A 747 -7.09 -19.12 -47.00
C ALA A 747 -6.49 -20.55 -46.89
N ALA A 748 -7.18 -21.47 -46.20
CA ALA A 748 -6.73 -22.82 -46.06
C ALA A 748 -6.42 -23.41 -47.43
N THR A 749 -5.16 -23.59 -47.74
CA THR A 749 -4.76 -24.29 -48.97
C THR A 749 -5.35 -25.70 -48.88
N PRO A 750 -6.18 -26.16 -49.80
CA PRO A 750 -6.71 -27.52 -49.74
C PRO A 750 -5.49 -28.46 -49.73
N GLN A 751 -5.33 -29.21 -48.67
CA GLN A 751 -4.34 -30.30 -48.67
C GLN A 751 -4.63 -31.23 -49.82
N GLN A 752 -3.77 -31.27 -50.84
CA GLN A 752 -3.77 -32.26 -51.90
C GLN A 752 -3.33 -33.61 -51.40
#